data_9b9710dc2813332a5e1499dbf7b645d8
#
_entry.id   9b9710dc2813332a5e1499dbf7b645d8
#
_cell.length_a   1.000
_cell.length_b   1.000
_cell.length_c   1.000
_cell.angle_alpha   90.00
_cell.angle_beta   90.00
_cell.angle_gamma   90.00
#
_symmetry.space_group_name_H-M   'P 1'
#
loop_
_entity.id
_entity.type
_entity.pdbx_description
1 polymer ?
#
loop_
_entity_poly.entity_id
_entity_poly.type
_entity_poly.pdbx_seq_one_letter_code
_entity_poly.pdbx_strand_id
1 'polypeptide(L)'
;MLFQQVIYKKRASKLGLSSILSGLFILLSACLFTGNAIATAQSSKMSTTKAAEAKVDAETVSAIKGMLGQKIILDFRYFCEDNTPSSRCRTPMTVIPPSLLNVLSTHNIGGVILFSENILNTEQLITLNYTMQQHMVKAGRQPLFIAVDQEGGRVARLPSDMLSPFAGNMAIGATFYQRGSAFAQSVASHIGQTLLPLGINTNFAPSVDVNSEPKNPVINVRSFSETPEQVAALGQAFVGAMQRAGIIGAIKHFPGHGDTHVDSHSGLPQVTHTKTQAMAGDILPFANIINSETPPAMVMSAHIQYPSLDDSTIIDKHGKSQIVPATLSKKILTDLLRNQLGYQGLIVTDALDMAGISQFFSNEEALVRAFSAGADIALMPFTIRNYADIKAFADFLDNAATRMAKGASEKPINSSTNTILESAFLKSSYNRITKAKQRFALQNFTSKPIAWWLKEAKENASVDNANSLKNRGIQIEKALSRASVSLLFGKEKLPITSTRWLALMPDAARCLAFESALTRSKRNVADKPLEFACLPLTALPKTQLAMNLLKQADVLVVGNISPLHANYELGGFDLPEHVKRRASESEVMVFSKKVMVAAKAQNKTVVFAPLRMPYDINKMEAFADIAIATFNYAVSVNAQGNEENQQVTSYSLNALADILTGNALAEGRSPVSLKQK
;
A
#
# COMPACT_ATOMS: atom_id res chain seq x y z
N MET A 1 5.03 30.63 -23.66
CA MET A 1 5.70 31.95 -23.81
C MET A 1 5.57 32.73 -22.53
N LEU A 2 6.74 33.22 -22.01
CA LEU A 2 6.95 34.16 -20.87
C LEU A 2 6.76 33.62 -19.46
N PHE A 3 7.79 33.10 -18.90
CA PHE A 3 8.78 33.51 -17.87
C PHE A 3 8.38 34.71 -17.00
N GLN A 4 8.30 34.45 -15.67
CA GLN A 4 8.79 35.41 -14.68
C GLN A 4 9.53 34.70 -13.57
N GLN A 5 10.86 34.88 -13.60
CA GLN A 5 11.77 34.62 -12.49
C GLN A 5 11.58 35.69 -11.42
N VAL A 6 11.54 35.29 -10.14
CA VAL A 6 11.79 36.20 -9.02
C VAL A 6 12.93 35.64 -8.18
N ILE A 7 14.03 36.40 -8.25
CA ILE A 7 15.25 36.24 -7.48
C ILE A 7 14.99 36.72 -6.04
N TYR A 8 15.35 35.93 -5.04
CA TYR A 8 15.50 36.41 -3.67
C TYR A 8 16.97 36.37 -3.22
N LYS A 9 17.52 37.56 -2.98
CA LYS A 9 18.85 37.83 -2.49
C LYS A 9 19.05 37.41 -1.02
N LYS A 10 20.20 36.81 -0.78
CA LYS A 10 20.81 36.62 0.55
C LYS A 10 21.01 37.95 1.28
N ARG A 11 20.76 37.97 2.57
CA ARG A 11 21.42 38.88 3.51
C ARG A 11 22.07 38.08 4.64
N ALA A 12 23.40 38.16 4.69
CA ALA A 12 24.22 37.77 5.80
C ALA A 12 24.32 38.94 6.77
N SER A 13 24.25 38.69 8.08
CA SER A 13 24.78 39.58 9.09
C SER A 13 25.64 38.80 10.06
N LYS A 14 26.89 39.23 10.11
CA LYS A 14 27.93 38.88 11.09
C LYS A 14 27.67 39.58 12.43
N LEU A 15 28.16 39.00 13.49
CA LEU A 15 28.71 39.57 14.77
C LEU A 15 28.68 38.41 15.77
N GLY A 16 29.68 38.10 16.59
CA GLY A 16 30.95 38.70 16.87
C GLY A 16 31.61 37.90 18.01
N LEU A 17 32.90 37.93 18.05
CA LEU A 17 33.87 37.30 18.96
C LEU A 17 33.65 37.56 20.47
N SER A 18 34.13 36.61 21.31
CA SER A 18 35.19 36.74 22.32
C SER A 18 35.22 35.43 23.13
N SER A 19 36.29 34.67 23.12
CA SER A 19 37.58 34.65 23.79
C SER A 19 37.52 34.67 25.32
N ILE A 20 38.25 33.72 25.91
CA ILE A 20 39.24 33.73 27.04
C ILE A 20 39.27 32.30 27.61
N LEU A 21 40.29 31.54 27.36
CA LEU A 21 41.63 31.38 27.98
C LEU A 21 41.70 30.84 29.43
N SER A 22 42.56 29.82 29.53
CA SER A 22 43.42 29.41 30.66
C SER A 22 42.84 28.43 31.67
N GLY A 23 43.50 27.32 31.95
CA GLY A 23 44.81 27.09 32.50
C GLY A 23 45.08 25.64 32.81
N LEU A 24 46.17 25.28 32.39
CA LEU A 24 47.27 24.39 32.78
C LEU A 24 47.33 24.04 34.27
N PHE A 25 47.57 22.79 34.70
CA PHE A 25 48.74 22.43 35.50
C PHE A 25 48.93 20.90 35.63
N ILE A 26 50.18 20.55 35.48
CA ILE A 26 50.91 19.29 35.62
C ILE A 26 51.04 18.89 37.10
N LEU A 27 51.13 17.61 37.44
CA LEU A 27 52.22 17.08 38.27
C LEU A 27 52.29 15.55 38.27
N LEU A 28 53.50 15.08 37.94
CA LEU A 28 54.06 13.76 38.19
C LEU A 28 54.17 13.45 39.70
N SER A 29 54.09 12.16 40.06
CA SER A 29 55.13 11.59 40.94
C SER A 29 55.14 10.07 40.88
N ALA A 30 56.31 9.52 40.68
CA ALA A 30 56.70 8.13 40.74
C ALA A 30 57.04 7.73 42.19
N CYS A 31 56.81 6.46 42.54
CA CYS A 31 57.63 5.75 43.53
C CYS A 31 57.69 4.27 43.24
N LEU A 32 58.91 3.83 42.98
CA LEU A 32 59.38 2.46 43.03
C LEU A 32 59.41 1.96 44.49
N PHE A 33 59.14 0.68 44.73
CA PHE A 33 59.99 -0.17 45.54
C PHE A 33 59.73 -1.66 45.34
N THR A 34 60.79 -2.40 45.38
CA THR A 34 61.14 -3.78 45.10
C THR A 34 60.60 -4.80 46.09
N GLY A 35 60.40 -6.06 45.63
CA GLY A 35 60.24 -7.21 46.47
C GLY A 35 60.23 -8.53 45.68
N ASN A 36 61.40 -9.17 45.58
CA ASN A 36 61.61 -10.52 45.03
C ASN A 36 60.91 -11.58 45.89
N ALA A 37 60.21 -12.52 45.25
CA ALA A 37 60.09 -13.91 45.73
C ALA A 37 59.92 -14.87 44.55
N ILE A 38 60.87 -15.79 44.50
CA ILE A 38 60.98 -16.91 43.58
C ILE A 38 59.89 -17.92 43.88
N ALA A 39 59.10 -18.34 42.90
CA ALA A 39 58.37 -19.62 42.93
C ALA A 39 58.22 -20.14 41.48
N THR A 40 58.68 -21.34 41.35
CA THR A 40 58.87 -22.27 40.24
C THR A 40 57.79 -22.27 39.15
N ALA A 41 58.31 -22.32 37.94
CA ALA A 41 57.58 -22.53 36.72
C ALA A 41 56.88 -23.88 36.66
N GLN A 42 55.56 -23.87 36.43
CA GLN A 42 54.86 -24.88 35.68
C GLN A 42 54.27 -24.28 34.44
N SER A 43 54.91 -24.51 33.32
CA SER A 43 54.51 -24.20 31.98
C SER A 43 53.23 -24.98 31.64
N SER A 44 52.04 -24.40 31.86
CA SER A 44 50.87 -24.82 31.16
C SER A 44 50.83 -24.05 29.84
N LYS A 45 51.06 -24.77 28.76
CA LYS A 45 50.74 -24.35 27.38
C LYS A 45 49.28 -23.94 27.32
N MET A 46 48.99 -22.68 27.46
CA MET A 46 47.71 -22.11 27.09
C MET A 46 47.70 -22.05 25.56
N SER A 47 47.16 -23.10 24.97
CA SER A 47 46.81 -23.16 23.55
C SER A 47 45.83 -22.01 23.27
N THR A 48 46.34 -20.95 22.70
CA THR A 48 45.53 -19.97 22.01
C THR A 48 44.96 -20.62 20.76
N THR A 49 43.85 -21.32 20.90
CA THR A 49 42.99 -21.63 19.77
C THR A 49 42.51 -20.31 19.17
N LYS A 50 43.26 -19.75 18.20
CA LYS A 50 42.69 -18.91 17.18
C LYS A 50 41.53 -19.70 16.61
N ALA A 51 40.30 -19.24 16.85
CA ALA A 51 39.12 -19.73 16.13
C ALA A 51 39.49 -19.58 14.64
N ALA A 52 39.67 -20.70 13.95
CA ALA A 52 39.85 -20.70 12.53
C ALA A 52 38.59 -20.12 11.94
N GLU A 53 38.68 -18.90 11.40
CA GLU A 53 37.62 -18.39 10.52
C GLU A 53 37.45 -19.45 9.42
N ALA A 54 36.32 -20.15 9.47
CA ALA A 54 35.99 -21.13 8.44
C ALA A 54 35.96 -20.38 7.11
N LYS A 55 36.94 -20.66 6.23
CA LYS A 55 36.98 -20.12 4.88
C LYS A 55 35.72 -20.58 4.21
N VAL A 56 34.78 -19.63 3.97
CA VAL A 56 33.56 -19.91 3.22
C VAL A 56 33.98 -20.28 1.82
N ASP A 57 33.56 -21.45 1.36
CA ASP A 57 33.84 -21.97 0.03
C ASP A 57 33.18 -21.09 -1.04
N ALA A 58 33.96 -20.66 -2.03
CA ALA A 58 33.50 -19.81 -3.13
C ALA A 58 32.39 -20.47 -3.97
N GLU A 59 32.37 -21.80 -4.05
CA GLU A 59 31.34 -22.56 -4.75
C GLU A 59 29.98 -22.44 -4.00
N THR A 60 29.96 -22.52 -2.67
CA THR A 60 28.80 -22.32 -1.85
C THR A 60 28.23 -20.90 -2.01
N VAL A 61 29.09 -19.87 -1.99
CA VAL A 61 28.66 -18.47 -2.22
C VAL A 61 28.04 -18.31 -3.60
N SER A 62 28.66 -18.88 -4.64
CA SER A 62 28.16 -18.83 -6.01
C SER A 62 26.81 -19.52 -6.17
N ALA A 63 26.62 -20.69 -5.54
CA ALA A 63 25.37 -21.42 -5.55
C ALA A 63 24.23 -20.64 -4.84
N ILE A 64 24.53 -20.02 -3.69
CA ILE A 64 23.58 -19.16 -2.98
C ILE A 64 23.21 -17.96 -3.86
N LYS A 65 24.17 -17.27 -4.45
CA LYS A 65 23.94 -16.12 -5.34
C LYS A 65 23.05 -16.48 -6.53
N GLY A 66 23.25 -17.65 -7.13
CA GLY A 66 22.42 -18.16 -8.24
C GLY A 66 20.94 -18.34 -7.88
N MET A 67 20.63 -18.69 -6.62
CA MET A 67 19.28 -18.81 -6.11
C MET A 67 18.71 -17.49 -5.59
N LEU A 68 19.55 -16.60 -5.06
CA LEU A 68 19.18 -15.38 -4.36
C LEU A 68 18.40 -14.42 -5.28
N GLY A 69 18.83 -14.25 -6.52
CA GLY A 69 18.17 -13.38 -7.48
C GLY A 69 16.69 -13.74 -7.69
N GLN A 70 16.36 -15.04 -7.80
CA GLN A 70 14.97 -15.50 -7.94
C GLN A 70 14.10 -15.20 -6.73
N LYS A 71 14.68 -14.89 -5.58
CA LYS A 71 14.01 -14.53 -4.34
C LYS A 71 13.82 -13.02 -4.18
N ILE A 72 14.11 -12.23 -5.22
CA ILE A 72 14.07 -10.75 -5.18
C ILE A 72 13.08 -10.24 -6.22
N ILE A 73 12.21 -9.31 -5.79
CA ILE A 73 11.39 -8.46 -6.66
C ILE A 73 11.91 -7.04 -6.51
N LEU A 74 12.38 -6.44 -7.63
CA LEU A 74 12.94 -5.09 -7.68
C LEU A 74 11.90 -4.05 -8.08
N ASP A 75 12.17 -2.80 -7.72
CA ASP A 75 11.47 -1.61 -8.17
C ASP A 75 12.35 -0.81 -9.14
N PHE A 76 11.82 -0.55 -10.33
CA PHE A 76 12.40 0.36 -11.32
C PHE A 76 11.49 1.55 -11.58
N ARG A 77 10.82 2.09 -10.55
CA ARG A 77 9.90 3.22 -10.68
C ARG A 77 10.52 4.41 -11.40
N TYR A 78 11.76 4.74 -11.07
CA TYR A 78 12.57 5.80 -11.67
C TYR A 78 13.91 5.26 -12.11
N PHE A 79 14.46 5.81 -13.21
CA PHE A 79 15.84 5.57 -13.61
C PHE A 79 16.41 6.78 -14.35
N CYS A 80 17.59 7.25 -13.93
CA CYS A 80 18.26 8.44 -14.46
C CYS A 80 19.58 8.05 -15.11
N GLU A 81 19.65 8.13 -16.44
CA GLU A 81 20.84 7.77 -17.21
C GLU A 81 21.94 8.84 -17.15
N ASP A 82 21.61 10.04 -16.68
CA ASP A 82 22.51 11.18 -16.51
C ASP A 82 23.31 11.16 -15.19
N ASN A 83 23.31 10.05 -14.47
CA ASN A 83 23.93 9.87 -13.14
C ASN A 83 23.40 10.83 -12.05
N THR A 84 22.19 11.35 -12.21
CA THR A 84 21.51 12.03 -11.11
C THR A 84 21.49 11.16 -9.85
N PRO A 85 21.89 11.68 -8.68
CA PRO A 85 21.91 10.89 -7.45
C PRO A 85 20.54 10.24 -7.16
N SER A 86 20.55 9.00 -6.67
CA SER A 86 19.34 8.17 -6.43
C SER A 86 18.26 8.89 -5.63
N SER A 87 18.65 9.67 -4.61
CA SER A 87 17.72 10.46 -3.78
C SER A 87 16.98 11.56 -4.55
N ARG A 88 17.49 12.01 -5.69
CA ARG A 88 16.93 13.07 -6.55
C ARG A 88 16.37 12.57 -7.87
N CYS A 89 16.68 11.33 -8.26
CA CYS A 89 16.18 10.75 -9.50
C CYS A 89 14.65 10.62 -9.45
N ARG A 90 13.96 11.23 -10.43
CA ARG A 90 12.49 11.21 -10.57
C ARG A 90 12.06 11.00 -12.02
N THR A 91 12.97 10.57 -12.90
CA THR A 91 12.64 10.23 -14.30
C THR A 91 11.90 8.89 -14.32
N PRO A 92 10.59 8.86 -14.63
CA PRO A 92 9.80 7.62 -14.66
C PRO A 92 10.37 6.62 -15.66
N MET A 93 10.55 5.38 -15.25
CA MET A 93 10.99 4.30 -16.14
C MET A 93 9.78 3.71 -16.88
N THR A 94 9.48 4.27 -18.05
CA THR A 94 8.38 3.80 -18.92
C THR A 94 8.88 2.94 -20.08
N VAL A 95 10.19 2.98 -20.35
CA VAL A 95 10.92 2.10 -21.26
C VAL A 95 12.12 1.57 -20.49
N ILE A 96 12.33 0.25 -20.49
CA ILE A 96 13.44 -0.34 -19.76
C ILE A 96 14.74 -0.22 -20.55
N PRO A 97 15.81 0.41 -20.00
CA PRO A 97 17.10 0.52 -20.68
C PRO A 97 17.85 -0.82 -20.66
N PRO A 98 18.77 -1.04 -21.62
CA PRO A 98 19.56 -2.29 -21.71
C PRO A 98 20.34 -2.62 -20.43
N SER A 99 20.79 -1.61 -19.69
CA SER A 99 21.49 -1.79 -18.42
C SER A 99 20.64 -2.48 -17.36
N LEU A 100 19.37 -2.11 -17.24
CA LEU A 100 18.44 -2.75 -16.30
C LEU A 100 17.99 -4.13 -16.79
N LEU A 101 17.85 -4.35 -18.10
CA LEU A 101 17.63 -5.68 -18.67
C LEU A 101 18.79 -6.63 -18.30
N ASN A 102 20.02 -6.13 -18.39
CA ASN A 102 21.20 -6.89 -17.98
C ASN A 102 21.20 -7.21 -16.47
N VAL A 103 20.77 -6.29 -15.61
CA VAL A 103 20.59 -6.58 -14.18
C VAL A 103 19.65 -7.77 -13.98
N LEU A 104 18.50 -7.79 -14.67
CA LEU A 104 17.51 -8.86 -14.56
C LEU A 104 18.11 -10.22 -14.92
N SER A 105 18.78 -10.32 -16.06
CA SER A 105 19.30 -11.60 -16.57
C SER A 105 20.59 -12.04 -15.87
N THR A 106 21.55 -11.12 -15.62
CA THR A 106 22.84 -11.43 -15.00
C THR A 106 22.66 -11.95 -13.56
N HIS A 107 21.79 -11.30 -12.79
CA HIS A 107 21.54 -11.68 -11.41
C HIS A 107 20.34 -12.63 -11.25
N ASN A 108 19.77 -13.13 -12.36
CA ASN A 108 18.64 -14.07 -12.34
C ASN A 108 17.49 -13.59 -11.46
N ILE A 109 17.09 -12.33 -11.63
CA ILE A 109 16.07 -11.67 -10.77
C ILE A 109 14.70 -12.36 -10.88
N GLY A 110 13.99 -12.51 -9.76
CA GLY A 110 12.71 -13.19 -9.66
C GLY A 110 11.53 -12.41 -10.20
N GLY A 111 11.55 -11.07 -10.05
CA GLY A 111 10.44 -10.23 -10.50
C GLY A 111 10.70 -8.73 -10.42
N VAL A 112 9.72 -7.99 -10.92
CA VAL A 112 9.66 -6.52 -10.88
C VAL A 112 8.27 -6.09 -10.40
N ILE A 113 8.21 -5.09 -9.53
CA ILE A 113 6.96 -4.41 -9.16
C ILE A 113 6.85 -3.10 -9.93
N LEU A 114 5.65 -2.83 -10.47
CA LEU A 114 5.32 -1.62 -11.21
C LEU A 114 4.47 -0.67 -10.36
N PHE A 115 4.69 0.62 -10.57
CA PHE A 115 3.94 1.70 -9.97
C PHE A 115 3.30 2.56 -11.06
N SER A 116 2.44 3.52 -10.69
CA SER A 116 1.76 4.36 -11.68
C SER A 116 2.72 5.13 -12.56
N GLU A 117 3.91 5.49 -12.06
CA GLU A 117 4.95 6.17 -12.81
C GLU A 117 5.49 5.34 -13.99
N ASN A 118 5.38 4.01 -13.91
CA ASN A 118 5.77 3.12 -15.01
C ASN A 118 4.70 3.00 -16.10
N ILE A 119 3.50 3.58 -15.91
CA ILE A 119 2.31 3.31 -16.72
C ILE A 119 1.87 4.60 -17.42
N LEU A 120 2.02 4.65 -18.74
CA LEU A 120 1.51 5.75 -19.57
C LEU A 120 0.20 5.39 -20.25
N ASN A 121 0.17 4.25 -20.92
CA ASN A 121 -0.99 3.73 -21.65
C ASN A 121 -0.83 2.22 -21.84
N THR A 122 -1.87 1.59 -22.37
CA THR A 122 -1.94 0.15 -22.58
C THR A 122 -0.83 -0.39 -23.49
N GLU A 123 -0.53 0.26 -24.60
CA GLU A 123 0.49 -0.18 -25.57
C GLU A 123 1.89 -0.11 -24.98
N GLN A 124 2.22 1.00 -24.32
CA GLN A 124 3.50 1.17 -23.65
C GLN A 124 3.70 0.11 -22.56
N LEU A 125 2.68 -0.13 -21.72
CA LEU A 125 2.77 -1.09 -20.61
C LEU A 125 2.96 -2.53 -21.10
N ILE A 126 2.21 -2.96 -22.13
CA ILE A 126 2.40 -4.27 -22.77
C ILE A 126 3.82 -4.38 -23.31
N THR A 127 4.31 -3.34 -24.00
CA THR A 127 5.66 -3.33 -24.61
C THR A 127 6.74 -3.43 -23.54
N LEU A 128 6.60 -2.69 -22.44
CA LEU A 128 7.51 -2.74 -21.29
C LEU A 128 7.59 -4.16 -20.72
N ASN A 129 6.45 -4.74 -20.39
CA ASN A 129 6.34 -6.05 -19.75
C ASN A 129 6.81 -7.17 -20.70
N TYR A 130 6.44 -7.09 -21.97
CA TYR A 130 6.86 -8.05 -22.99
C TYR A 130 8.39 -8.03 -23.21
N THR A 131 8.99 -6.83 -23.25
CA THR A 131 10.43 -6.66 -23.42
C THR A 131 11.20 -7.32 -22.27
N MET A 132 10.78 -7.08 -21.02
CA MET A 132 11.39 -7.71 -19.84
C MET A 132 11.29 -9.24 -19.89
N GLN A 133 10.09 -9.77 -20.10
CA GLN A 133 9.87 -11.21 -20.17
C GLN A 133 10.64 -11.87 -21.31
N GLN A 134 10.62 -11.29 -22.51
CA GLN A 134 11.32 -11.82 -23.67
C GLN A 134 12.82 -11.81 -23.46
N HIS A 135 13.38 -10.78 -22.81
CA HIS A 135 14.81 -10.73 -22.48
C HIS A 135 15.20 -11.89 -21.55
N MET A 136 14.40 -12.19 -20.52
CA MET A 136 14.65 -13.31 -19.62
C MET A 136 14.62 -14.66 -20.35
N VAL A 137 13.63 -14.86 -21.23
CA VAL A 137 13.53 -16.09 -22.03
C VAL A 137 14.75 -16.25 -22.96
N LYS A 138 15.16 -15.19 -23.68
CA LYS A 138 16.34 -15.22 -24.54
C LYS A 138 17.65 -15.49 -23.78
N ALA A 139 17.72 -15.06 -22.51
CA ALA A 139 18.84 -15.34 -21.62
C ALA A 139 18.78 -16.74 -20.96
N GLY A 140 17.80 -17.57 -21.29
CA GLY A 140 17.60 -18.89 -20.67
C GLY A 140 17.22 -18.83 -19.18
N ARG A 141 16.60 -17.72 -18.75
CA ARG A 141 16.18 -17.48 -17.36
C ARG A 141 14.70 -17.81 -17.17
N GLN A 142 14.28 -18.00 -15.90
CA GLN A 142 12.87 -18.13 -15.55
C GLN A 142 12.11 -16.83 -15.85
N PRO A 143 10.79 -16.88 -16.18
CA PRO A 143 9.98 -15.70 -16.34
C PRO A 143 9.88 -14.91 -15.04
N LEU A 144 9.67 -13.59 -15.16
CA LEU A 144 9.54 -12.69 -14.03
C LEU A 144 8.14 -12.74 -13.41
N PHE A 145 8.05 -12.61 -12.10
CA PHE A 145 6.87 -12.00 -11.49
C PHE A 145 6.83 -10.54 -11.94
N ILE A 146 5.77 -10.13 -12.65
CA ILE A 146 5.48 -8.73 -12.92
C ILE A 146 4.32 -8.35 -12.03
N ALA A 147 4.61 -7.62 -10.98
CA ALA A 147 3.71 -7.35 -9.87
C ALA A 147 3.17 -5.94 -9.86
N VAL A 148 2.03 -5.75 -9.23
CA VAL A 148 1.39 -4.46 -8.98
C VAL A 148 0.60 -4.51 -7.66
N ASP A 149 0.36 -3.34 -7.03
CA ASP A 149 -0.65 -3.15 -5.99
C ASP A 149 -1.93 -2.60 -6.60
N GLN A 150 -2.84 -3.45 -7.01
CA GLN A 150 -4.13 -3.08 -7.56
C GLN A 150 -5.24 -3.67 -6.68
N GLU A 151 -5.47 -3.01 -5.53
CA GLU A 151 -6.51 -3.42 -4.57
C GLU A 151 -7.89 -2.91 -4.99
N GLY A 152 -7.92 -1.79 -5.70
CA GLY A 152 -9.09 -0.94 -5.89
C GLY A 152 -9.19 0.13 -4.79
N GLY A 153 -10.12 1.06 -4.95
CA GLY A 153 -10.28 2.16 -4.00
C GLY A 153 -9.02 3.02 -3.89
N ARG A 154 -8.49 3.11 -2.66
CA ARG A 154 -7.33 3.94 -2.35
C ARG A 154 -6.02 3.43 -2.97
N VAL A 155 -5.87 2.13 -3.12
CA VAL A 155 -4.65 1.52 -3.66
C VAL A 155 -4.91 0.96 -5.05
N ALA A 156 -4.65 1.79 -6.05
CA ALA A 156 -4.79 1.49 -7.47
C ALA A 156 -3.64 2.14 -8.24
N ARG A 157 -3.02 1.41 -9.17
CA ARG A 157 -1.89 1.89 -9.96
C ARG A 157 -2.24 2.16 -11.41
N LEU A 158 -3.20 1.40 -11.95
CA LEU A 158 -3.64 1.59 -13.33
C LEU A 158 -4.51 2.84 -13.46
N PRO A 159 -4.32 3.65 -14.51
CA PRO A 159 -5.20 4.77 -14.83
C PRO A 159 -6.67 4.34 -15.03
N SER A 160 -7.60 5.22 -14.76
CA SER A 160 -9.05 4.94 -14.81
C SER A 160 -9.60 4.65 -16.21
N ASP A 161 -8.87 5.01 -17.24
CA ASP A 161 -9.18 4.66 -18.64
C ASP A 161 -8.77 3.22 -18.99
N MET A 162 -7.82 2.63 -18.26
CA MET A 162 -7.38 1.25 -18.41
C MET A 162 -8.15 0.27 -17.52
N LEU A 163 -8.47 0.67 -16.30
CA LEU A 163 -9.22 -0.14 -15.33
C LEU A 163 -10.18 0.74 -14.54
N SER A 164 -11.43 0.31 -14.41
CA SER A 164 -12.43 1.04 -13.60
C SER A 164 -11.92 1.29 -12.19
N PRO A 165 -12.06 2.51 -11.67
CA PRO A 165 -11.62 2.87 -10.31
C PRO A 165 -12.62 2.34 -9.29
N PHE A 166 -12.58 1.03 -9.03
CA PHE A 166 -13.48 0.37 -8.09
C PHE A 166 -13.46 1.02 -6.70
N ALA A 167 -14.61 0.99 -6.03
CA ALA A 167 -14.80 1.61 -4.71
C ALA A 167 -13.87 1.07 -3.60
N GLY A 168 -13.35 -0.14 -3.76
CA GLY A 168 -12.45 -0.77 -2.80
C GLY A 168 -13.14 -1.67 -1.78
N ASN A 169 -12.33 -2.26 -0.88
CA ASN A 169 -12.76 -3.37 -0.04
C ASN A 169 -13.88 -2.99 0.94
N MET A 170 -13.82 -1.81 1.58
CA MET A 170 -14.85 -1.39 2.54
C MET A 170 -16.22 -1.23 1.89
N ALA A 171 -16.28 -0.73 0.65
CA ALA A 171 -17.51 -0.66 -0.11
C ALA A 171 -18.05 -2.06 -0.45
N ILE A 172 -17.15 -3.01 -0.80
CA ILE A 172 -17.52 -4.42 -0.98
C ILE A 172 -18.09 -4.98 0.33
N GLY A 173 -17.44 -4.71 1.47
CA GLY A 173 -17.90 -5.09 2.80
C GLY A 173 -19.31 -4.60 3.12
N ALA A 174 -19.63 -3.36 2.74
CA ALA A 174 -20.96 -2.78 2.94
C ALA A 174 -22.08 -3.52 2.18
N THR A 175 -21.75 -4.31 1.17
CA THR A 175 -22.73 -5.10 0.39
C THR A 175 -22.93 -6.54 0.90
N PHE A 176 -22.11 -6.95 1.89
CA PHE A 176 -22.04 -8.37 2.28
C PHE A 176 -23.39 -8.98 2.71
N TYR A 177 -24.16 -8.27 3.52
CA TYR A 177 -25.41 -8.79 4.04
C TYR A 177 -26.48 -9.03 2.97
N GLN A 178 -26.46 -8.27 1.86
CA GLN A 178 -27.44 -8.39 0.77
C GLN A 178 -26.94 -9.23 -0.40
N ARG A 179 -25.63 -9.24 -0.64
CA ARG A 179 -25.01 -9.79 -1.85
C ARG A 179 -23.96 -10.86 -1.56
N GLY A 180 -23.69 -11.19 -0.28
CA GLY A 180 -22.61 -12.10 0.10
C GLY A 180 -21.28 -11.68 -0.50
N SER A 181 -20.56 -12.59 -1.10
CA SER A 181 -19.25 -12.35 -1.73
C SER A 181 -19.30 -11.99 -3.22
N ALA A 182 -20.48 -11.75 -3.80
CA ALA A 182 -20.64 -11.57 -5.25
C ALA A 182 -19.80 -10.41 -5.81
N PHE A 183 -19.76 -9.25 -5.11
CA PHE A 183 -18.94 -8.12 -5.56
C PHE A 183 -17.44 -8.37 -5.37
N ALA A 184 -17.01 -9.06 -4.32
CA ALA A 184 -15.61 -9.46 -4.17
C ALA A 184 -15.14 -10.33 -5.35
N GLN A 185 -15.97 -11.31 -5.76
CA GLN A 185 -15.68 -12.16 -6.91
C GLN A 185 -15.67 -11.36 -8.22
N SER A 186 -16.67 -10.51 -8.46
CA SER A 186 -16.81 -9.76 -9.71
C SER A 186 -15.68 -8.77 -9.91
N VAL A 187 -15.35 -8.00 -8.87
CA VAL A 187 -14.25 -7.01 -8.89
C VAL A 187 -12.91 -7.69 -9.10
N ALA A 188 -12.60 -8.74 -8.32
CA ALA A 188 -11.33 -9.45 -8.42
C ALA A 188 -11.15 -10.17 -9.75
N SER A 189 -12.21 -10.81 -10.28
CA SER A 189 -12.18 -11.43 -11.60
C SER A 189 -11.93 -10.41 -12.69
N HIS A 190 -12.59 -9.25 -12.61
CA HIS A 190 -12.40 -8.17 -13.57
C HIS A 190 -10.98 -7.56 -13.51
N ILE A 191 -10.47 -7.31 -12.31
CA ILE A 191 -9.08 -6.86 -12.13
C ILE A 191 -8.12 -7.88 -12.77
N GLY A 192 -8.26 -9.17 -12.48
CA GLY A 192 -7.40 -10.20 -13.02
C GLY A 192 -7.47 -10.31 -14.54
N GLN A 193 -8.67 -10.27 -15.13
CA GLN A 193 -8.89 -10.30 -16.57
C GLN A 193 -8.29 -9.06 -17.27
N THR A 194 -8.21 -7.93 -16.58
CA THR A 194 -7.58 -6.72 -17.12
C THR A 194 -6.05 -6.78 -16.99
N LEU A 195 -5.51 -7.25 -15.87
CA LEU A 195 -4.07 -7.29 -15.63
C LEU A 195 -3.32 -8.28 -16.54
N LEU A 196 -3.91 -9.47 -16.78
CA LEU A 196 -3.22 -10.55 -17.49
C LEU A 196 -2.81 -10.18 -18.92
N PRO A 197 -3.69 -9.59 -19.78
CA PRO A 197 -3.31 -9.16 -21.12
C PRO A 197 -2.28 -8.04 -21.14
N LEU A 198 -2.14 -7.27 -20.05
CA LEU A 198 -1.13 -6.24 -19.90
C LEU A 198 0.25 -6.82 -19.54
N GLY A 199 0.35 -8.14 -19.34
CA GLY A 199 1.58 -8.82 -18.93
C GLY A 199 1.87 -8.74 -17.44
N ILE A 200 0.92 -8.24 -16.63
CA ILE A 200 0.99 -8.27 -15.17
C ILE A 200 0.42 -9.61 -14.71
N ASN A 201 1.22 -10.37 -13.95
CA ASN A 201 0.87 -11.74 -13.54
C ASN A 201 0.74 -11.92 -12.02
N THR A 202 1.08 -10.88 -11.26
CA THR A 202 1.06 -10.89 -9.79
C THR A 202 0.38 -9.62 -9.29
N ASN A 203 -0.56 -9.76 -8.35
CA ASN A 203 -1.21 -8.62 -7.70
C ASN A 203 -1.14 -8.77 -6.18
N PHE A 204 -0.53 -7.82 -5.51
CA PHE A 204 -0.47 -7.78 -4.05
C PHE A 204 -1.80 -7.29 -3.47
N ALA A 205 -2.82 -8.11 -3.61
CA ALA A 205 -4.20 -7.92 -3.17
C ALA A 205 -4.87 -9.29 -2.91
N PRO A 206 -5.91 -9.29 -2.03
CA PRO A 206 -6.46 -8.20 -1.25
C PRO A 206 -5.76 -7.98 0.10
N SER A 207 -5.98 -6.79 0.73
CA SER A 207 -5.80 -6.66 2.18
C SER A 207 -6.89 -7.47 2.88
N VAL A 208 -6.48 -8.31 3.82
CA VAL A 208 -7.36 -9.08 4.71
C VAL A 208 -7.14 -8.69 6.18
N ASP A 209 -6.57 -7.51 6.38
CA ASP A 209 -6.48 -6.89 7.70
C ASP A 209 -7.87 -6.55 8.22
N VAL A 210 -8.13 -6.85 9.50
CA VAL A 210 -9.39 -6.51 10.17
C VAL A 210 -9.32 -5.09 10.68
N ASN A 211 -10.29 -4.22 10.34
CA ASN A 211 -10.27 -2.82 10.76
C ASN A 211 -10.72 -2.65 12.22
N SER A 212 -9.93 -3.14 13.17
CA SER A 212 -10.22 -3.12 14.60
C SER A 212 -9.97 -1.75 15.25
N GLU A 213 -9.03 -0.95 14.70
CA GLU A 213 -8.70 0.39 15.18
C GLU A 213 -9.27 1.47 14.25
N PRO A 214 -10.29 2.23 14.71
CA PRO A 214 -10.91 3.30 13.90
C PRO A 214 -9.94 4.40 13.44
N LYS A 215 -8.85 4.63 14.17
CA LYS A 215 -7.83 5.64 13.85
C LYS A 215 -6.69 5.09 13.01
N ASN A 216 -6.77 3.83 12.59
CA ASN A 216 -5.71 3.23 11.76
C ASN A 216 -5.52 4.05 10.47
N PRO A 217 -4.32 4.61 10.23
CA PRO A 217 -4.10 5.48 9.08
C PRO A 217 -3.83 4.69 7.78
N VAL A 218 -3.42 3.42 7.88
CA VAL A 218 -2.93 2.61 6.76
C VAL A 218 -4.01 1.73 6.17
N ILE A 219 -4.71 0.98 7.02
CA ILE A 219 -5.69 -0.03 6.59
C ILE A 219 -7.01 0.65 6.25
N ASN A 220 -7.77 1.11 7.23
CA ASN A 220 -8.93 1.94 6.98
C ASN A 220 -9.87 1.31 5.91
N VAL A 221 -10.26 2.06 4.85
CA VAL A 221 -11.11 1.56 3.74
C VAL A 221 -10.48 0.44 2.89
N ARG A 222 -9.20 0.10 3.11
CA ARG A 222 -8.56 -1.05 2.49
C ARG A 222 -8.99 -2.38 3.11
N SER A 223 -9.53 -2.37 4.32
CA SER A 223 -10.18 -3.54 4.93
C SER A 223 -11.59 -3.73 4.38
N PHE A 224 -12.06 -4.96 4.37
CA PHE A 224 -13.46 -5.27 4.07
C PHE A 224 -14.40 -4.93 5.24
N SER A 225 -13.94 -5.10 6.49
CA SER A 225 -14.80 -4.98 7.68
C SER A 225 -13.97 -4.92 8.98
N GLU A 226 -14.65 -4.61 10.09
CA GLU A 226 -14.16 -4.84 11.45
C GLU A 226 -14.44 -6.27 11.97
N THR A 227 -15.20 -7.08 11.21
CA THR A 227 -15.60 -8.44 11.59
C THR A 227 -14.67 -9.45 10.90
N PRO A 228 -13.86 -10.22 11.65
CA PRO A 228 -12.86 -11.15 11.09
C PRO A 228 -13.44 -12.18 10.12
N GLU A 229 -14.62 -12.73 10.42
CA GLU A 229 -15.29 -13.73 9.57
C GLU A 229 -15.74 -13.13 8.23
N GLN A 230 -16.22 -11.90 8.24
CA GLN A 230 -16.60 -11.18 7.02
C GLN A 230 -15.37 -10.88 6.18
N VAL A 231 -14.27 -10.46 6.79
CA VAL A 231 -12.98 -10.25 6.11
C VAL A 231 -12.48 -11.56 5.49
N ALA A 232 -12.57 -12.67 6.23
CA ALA A 232 -12.19 -14.00 5.74
C ALA A 232 -13.00 -14.42 4.51
N ALA A 233 -14.34 -14.32 4.59
CA ALA A 233 -15.24 -14.73 3.50
C ALA A 233 -15.02 -13.89 2.23
N LEU A 234 -14.89 -12.58 2.37
CA LEU A 234 -14.67 -11.66 1.25
C LEU A 234 -13.27 -11.78 0.68
N GLY A 235 -12.25 -11.90 1.54
CA GLY A 235 -10.85 -12.10 1.14
C GLY A 235 -10.65 -13.41 0.38
N GLN A 236 -11.26 -14.51 0.84
CA GLN A 236 -11.25 -15.79 0.15
C GLN A 236 -11.88 -15.70 -1.25
N ALA A 237 -13.05 -15.08 -1.33
CA ALA A 237 -13.76 -14.90 -2.60
C ALA A 237 -12.96 -14.05 -3.59
N PHE A 238 -12.32 -12.98 -3.09
CA PHE A 238 -11.51 -12.06 -3.88
C PHE A 238 -10.26 -12.75 -4.42
N VAL A 239 -9.41 -13.33 -3.55
CA VAL A 239 -8.16 -13.95 -3.99
C VAL A 239 -8.41 -15.17 -4.86
N GLY A 240 -9.45 -15.96 -4.56
CA GLY A 240 -9.84 -17.11 -5.37
C GLY A 240 -10.29 -16.72 -6.78
N ALA A 241 -11.09 -15.66 -6.93
CA ALA A 241 -11.52 -15.16 -8.23
C ALA A 241 -10.35 -14.61 -9.06
N MET A 242 -9.43 -13.89 -8.42
CA MET A 242 -8.21 -13.37 -9.06
C MET A 242 -7.32 -14.51 -9.56
N GLN A 243 -7.10 -15.54 -8.75
CA GLN A 243 -6.31 -16.70 -9.14
C GLN A 243 -6.94 -17.51 -10.28
N ARG A 244 -8.27 -17.63 -10.29
CA ARG A 244 -8.99 -18.25 -11.45
C ARG A 244 -8.84 -17.43 -12.74
N ALA A 245 -8.64 -16.12 -12.63
CA ALA A 245 -8.31 -15.26 -13.79
C ALA A 245 -6.85 -15.36 -14.24
N GLY A 246 -6.01 -16.20 -13.60
CA GLY A 246 -4.61 -16.42 -13.95
C GLY A 246 -3.60 -15.50 -13.27
N ILE A 247 -4.02 -14.69 -12.29
CA ILE A 247 -3.15 -13.78 -11.53
C ILE A 247 -2.78 -14.37 -10.18
N ILE A 248 -1.51 -14.33 -9.85
CA ILE A 248 -1.01 -14.66 -8.51
C ILE A 248 -1.51 -13.61 -7.53
N GLY A 249 -2.42 -13.99 -6.62
CA GLY A 249 -2.94 -13.12 -5.58
C GLY A 249 -2.12 -13.25 -4.29
N ALA A 250 -1.93 -12.14 -3.59
CA ALA A 250 -1.27 -12.10 -2.29
C ALA A 250 -2.18 -11.48 -1.24
N ILE A 251 -2.56 -12.26 -0.22
CA ILE A 251 -3.27 -11.71 0.94
C ILE A 251 -2.27 -11.04 1.89
N LYS A 252 -2.68 -9.91 2.51
CA LYS A 252 -1.80 -9.06 3.31
C LYS A 252 -2.55 -8.34 4.43
N HIS A 253 -1.86 -7.90 5.49
CA HIS A 253 -0.43 -7.96 5.81
C HIS A 253 -0.23 -8.85 7.05
N PHE A 254 0.29 -10.06 6.90
CA PHE A 254 0.41 -11.04 7.98
C PHE A 254 1.36 -10.58 9.10
N PRO A 255 1.03 -10.71 10.39
CA PRO A 255 -0.12 -11.43 11.00
C PRO A 255 -1.40 -10.59 11.18
N GLY A 256 -1.48 -9.38 10.64
CA GLY A 256 -2.61 -8.45 10.70
C GLY A 256 -2.19 -7.06 11.15
N HIS A 257 -2.44 -6.06 10.31
CA HIS A 257 -2.04 -4.66 10.48
C HIS A 257 -3.20 -3.76 10.96
N GLY A 258 -4.38 -4.35 11.23
CA GLY A 258 -5.61 -3.59 11.47
C GLY A 258 -5.66 -2.81 12.76
N ASP A 259 -4.93 -3.24 13.82
CA ASP A 259 -4.90 -2.63 15.14
C ASP A 259 -3.64 -1.78 15.37
N THR A 260 -3.28 -0.93 14.42
CA THR A 260 -2.11 -0.06 14.54
C THR A 260 -2.47 1.41 14.48
N HIS A 261 -1.78 2.23 15.30
CA HIS A 261 -1.93 3.69 15.33
C HIS A 261 -0.84 4.43 14.55
N VAL A 262 0.19 3.72 14.06
CA VAL A 262 1.33 4.26 13.33
C VAL A 262 1.39 3.63 11.95
N ASP A 263 1.74 4.44 10.96
CA ASP A 263 1.95 3.98 9.59
C ASP A 263 3.36 3.35 9.48
N SER A 264 3.44 2.11 9.00
CA SER A 264 4.71 1.41 8.73
C SER A 264 5.58 2.08 7.66
N HIS A 265 5.02 2.99 6.86
CA HIS A 265 5.78 3.85 5.96
C HIS A 265 6.53 4.99 6.70
N SER A 266 6.17 5.28 7.93
CA SER A 266 6.77 6.35 8.74
C SER A 266 7.50 5.87 9.99
N GLY A 267 7.29 4.62 10.42
CA GLY A 267 7.89 4.05 11.62
C GLY A 267 7.61 2.56 11.78
N LEU A 268 7.88 2.01 12.95
CA LEU A 268 7.65 0.60 13.27
C LEU A 268 6.44 0.49 14.23
N PRO A 269 5.22 0.18 13.72
CA PRO A 269 4.02 0.09 14.53
C PRO A 269 4.01 -1.16 15.40
N GLN A 270 3.27 -1.10 16.51
CA GLN A 270 3.11 -2.22 17.43
C GLN A 270 1.62 -2.54 17.61
N VAL A 271 1.28 -3.84 17.57
CA VAL A 271 -0.03 -4.39 17.93
C VAL A 271 0.06 -4.94 19.34
N THR A 272 -0.90 -4.58 20.20
CA THR A 272 -0.89 -4.94 21.62
C THR A 272 -1.87 -6.05 22.01
N HIS A 273 -2.57 -6.65 21.04
CA HIS A 273 -3.47 -7.77 21.27
C HIS A 273 -2.76 -8.94 21.96
N THR A 274 -3.45 -9.59 22.88
CA THR A 274 -3.00 -10.88 23.43
C THR A 274 -3.00 -11.94 22.33
N LYS A 275 -2.28 -13.06 22.54
CA LYS A 275 -2.27 -14.17 21.57
C LYS A 275 -3.67 -14.70 21.26
N THR A 276 -4.55 -14.76 22.26
CA THR A 276 -5.95 -15.20 22.07
C THR A 276 -6.71 -14.22 21.18
N GLN A 277 -6.58 -12.92 21.42
CA GLN A 277 -7.19 -11.88 20.58
C GLN A 277 -6.65 -11.90 19.15
N ALA A 278 -5.33 -12.05 19.01
CA ALA A 278 -4.67 -12.17 17.71
C ALA A 278 -5.22 -13.35 16.90
N MET A 279 -5.31 -14.52 17.50
CA MET A 279 -5.81 -15.73 16.82
C MET A 279 -7.30 -15.64 16.45
N ALA A 280 -8.12 -15.03 17.30
CA ALA A 280 -9.57 -14.85 17.05
C ALA A 280 -9.90 -13.66 16.14
N GLY A 281 -9.02 -12.68 16.04
CA GLY A 281 -9.20 -11.44 15.27
C GLY A 281 -8.27 -11.37 14.07
N ASP A 282 -7.06 -10.89 14.27
CA ASP A 282 -6.13 -10.51 13.20
C ASP A 282 -5.70 -11.67 12.29
N ILE A 283 -5.48 -12.85 12.88
CA ILE A 283 -4.98 -14.05 12.19
C ILE A 283 -6.12 -14.88 11.58
N LEU A 284 -7.34 -14.78 12.11
CA LEU A 284 -8.47 -15.60 11.67
C LEU A 284 -8.73 -15.52 10.15
N PRO A 285 -8.73 -14.31 9.50
CA PRO A 285 -8.91 -14.26 8.06
C PRO A 285 -7.83 -15.02 7.29
N PHE A 286 -6.56 -14.89 7.70
CA PHE A 286 -5.46 -15.63 7.07
C PHE A 286 -5.63 -17.13 7.22
N ALA A 287 -5.92 -17.60 8.44
CA ALA A 287 -6.11 -19.02 8.73
C ALA A 287 -7.25 -19.63 7.90
N ASN A 288 -8.39 -18.94 7.81
CA ASN A 288 -9.54 -19.43 7.04
C ASN A 288 -9.25 -19.49 5.55
N ILE A 289 -8.58 -18.47 4.99
CA ILE A 289 -8.27 -18.41 3.55
C ILE A 289 -7.18 -19.45 3.20
N ILE A 290 -6.18 -19.62 4.04
CA ILE A 290 -5.12 -20.64 3.86
C ILE A 290 -5.69 -22.06 3.83
N ASN A 291 -6.67 -22.33 4.69
CA ASN A 291 -7.31 -23.66 4.81
C ASN A 291 -8.52 -23.84 3.86
N SER A 292 -8.77 -22.90 2.98
CA SER A 292 -9.87 -22.99 2.00
C SER A 292 -9.52 -23.89 0.79
N GLU A 293 -10.51 -24.20 -0.02
CA GLU A 293 -10.31 -24.95 -1.29
C GLU A 293 -9.40 -24.22 -2.28
N THR A 294 -9.28 -22.90 -2.16
CA THR A 294 -8.44 -22.06 -3.03
C THR A 294 -7.46 -21.24 -2.20
N PRO A 295 -6.44 -21.88 -1.59
CA PRO A 295 -5.47 -21.17 -0.77
C PRO A 295 -4.73 -20.11 -1.60
N PRO A 296 -4.31 -18.99 -0.94
CA PRO A 296 -3.63 -17.91 -1.64
C PRO A 296 -2.27 -18.37 -2.14
N ALA A 297 -1.88 -17.91 -3.33
CA ALA A 297 -0.57 -18.23 -3.89
C ALA A 297 0.57 -17.53 -3.14
N MET A 298 0.30 -16.32 -2.61
CA MET A 298 1.23 -15.56 -1.77
C MET A 298 0.55 -15.06 -0.49
N VAL A 299 1.34 -14.95 0.58
CA VAL A 299 1.03 -14.20 1.80
C VAL A 299 2.12 -13.16 1.99
N MET A 300 1.75 -11.90 2.14
CA MET A 300 2.69 -10.80 2.40
C MET A 300 2.76 -10.53 3.89
N SER A 301 3.99 -10.46 4.43
CA SER A 301 4.24 -10.12 5.83
C SER A 301 4.15 -8.63 6.09
N ALA A 302 3.88 -8.24 7.34
CA ALA A 302 3.81 -6.86 7.79
C ALA A 302 5.09 -6.39 8.49
N HIS A 303 5.44 -5.10 8.35
CA HIS A 303 6.49 -4.45 9.16
C HIS A 303 5.91 -3.93 10.48
N ILE A 304 5.46 -4.85 11.33
CA ILE A 304 4.86 -4.55 12.64
C ILE A 304 5.51 -5.38 13.75
N GLN A 305 5.58 -4.82 14.95
CA GLN A 305 5.91 -5.56 16.16
C GLN A 305 4.64 -6.20 16.72
N TYR A 306 4.74 -7.45 17.11
CA TYR A 306 3.62 -8.19 17.69
C TYR A 306 4.10 -8.99 18.91
N PRO A 307 4.28 -8.32 20.08
CA PRO A 307 4.96 -8.92 21.26
C PRO A 307 4.32 -10.21 21.77
N SER A 308 2.99 -10.35 21.67
CA SER A 308 2.31 -11.57 22.13
C SER A 308 2.54 -12.80 21.22
N LEU A 309 3.06 -12.59 20.00
CA LEU A 309 3.46 -13.64 19.07
C LEU A 309 4.97 -13.86 19.05
N ASP A 310 5.75 -12.78 19.16
CA ASP A 310 7.20 -12.81 19.30
C ASP A 310 7.70 -11.60 20.10
N ASP A 311 8.11 -11.85 21.34
CA ASP A 311 8.68 -10.87 22.27
C ASP A 311 10.22 -10.79 22.22
N SER A 312 10.85 -11.59 21.37
CA SER A 312 12.30 -11.58 21.21
C SER A 312 12.78 -10.23 20.67
N THR A 313 14.00 -9.87 21.06
CA THR A 313 14.59 -8.58 20.69
C THR A 313 15.77 -8.73 19.77
N ILE A 314 16.03 -7.66 19.02
CA ILE A 314 17.09 -7.53 18.03
C ILE A 314 17.74 -6.17 18.20
N ILE A 315 19.07 -6.09 18.06
CA ILE A 315 19.78 -4.81 18.07
C ILE A 315 19.67 -4.20 16.69
N ASP A 316 19.17 -2.96 16.61
CA ASP A 316 19.10 -2.19 15.38
C ASP A 316 20.45 -1.58 14.98
N LYS A 317 20.56 -0.99 13.80
CA LYS A 317 21.78 -0.34 13.29
C LYS A 317 22.25 0.86 14.11
N HIS A 318 21.44 1.34 15.07
CA HIS A 318 21.76 2.42 16.00
C HIS A 318 22.18 1.90 17.38
N GLY A 319 22.31 0.57 17.56
CA GLY A 319 22.65 -0.07 18.82
C GLY A 319 21.51 -0.16 19.84
N LYS A 320 20.25 0.09 19.42
CA LYS A 320 19.07 0.00 20.31
C LYS A 320 18.41 -1.35 20.19
N SER A 321 17.90 -1.86 21.32
CA SER A 321 17.08 -3.07 21.34
C SER A 321 15.67 -2.77 20.84
N GLN A 322 15.20 -3.53 19.85
CA GLN A 322 13.87 -3.47 19.25
C GLN A 322 13.20 -4.84 19.40
N ILE A 323 11.89 -4.89 19.59
CA ILE A 323 11.13 -6.12 19.39
C ILE A 323 11.21 -6.49 17.92
N VAL A 324 11.42 -7.77 17.61
CA VAL A 324 11.56 -8.25 16.23
C VAL A 324 10.27 -7.98 15.44
N PRO A 325 10.32 -7.25 14.31
CA PRO A 325 9.14 -7.07 13.47
C PRO A 325 8.75 -8.38 12.78
N ALA A 326 7.46 -8.57 12.51
CA ALA A 326 6.91 -9.82 11.98
C ALA A 326 7.63 -10.30 10.71
N THR A 327 7.99 -9.40 9.80
CA THR A 327 8.76 -9.72 8.57
C THR A 327 10.11 -10.37 8.87
N LEU A 328 10.72 -10.12 10.04
CA LEU A 328 12.03 -10.65 10.44
C LEU A 328 11.91 -11.74 11.53
N SER A 329 10.70 -12.14 11.91
CA SER A 329 10.42 -13.08 12.98
C SER A 329 10.23 -14.52 12.47
N LYS A 330 11.12 -15.42 12.88
CA LYS A 330 10.97 -16.86 12.62
C LYS A 330 9.74 -17.44 13.33
N LYS A 331 9.45 -17.02 14.56
CA LYS A 331 8.26 -17.47 15.29
C LYS A 331 6.97 -17.13 14.52
N ILE A 332 6.94 -15.98 13.82
CA ILE A 332 5.75 -15.55 13.09
C ILE A 332 5.71 -16.18 11.67
N LEU A 333 6.80 -16.10 10.89
CA LEU A 333 6.75 -16.55 9.49
C LEU A 333 6.92 -18.08 9.37
N THR A 334 7.80 -18.68 10.15
CA THR A 334 8.04 -20.13 10.07
C THR A 334 7.14 -20.88 11.03
N ASP A 335 7.20 -20.56 12.34
CA ASP A 335 6.55 -21.43 13.32
C ASP A 335 5.02 -21.24 13.28
N LEU A 336 4.52 -20.00 13.19
CA LEU A 336 3.08 -19.75 13.12
C LEU A 336 2.55 -19.94 11.69
N LEU A 337 3.01 -19.16 10.70
CA LEU A 337 2.41 -19.17 9.35
C LEU A 337 2.69 -20.49 8.61
N ARG A 338 3.97 -20.89 8.52
CA ARG A 338 4.34 -22.07 7.74
C ARG A 338 3.91 -23.38 8.43
N ASN A 339 4.22 -23.53 9.74
CA ASN A 339 4.04 -24.80 10.45
C ASN A 339 2.66 -24.90 11.09
N GLN A 340 2.26 -23.94 11.96
CA GLN A 340 1.00 -24.04 12.71
C GLN A 340 -0.23 -23.84 11.82
N LEU A 341 -0.22 -22.82 10.91
CA LEU A 341 -1.30 -22.60 9.96
C LEU A 341 -1.18 -23.46 8.69
N GLY A 342 -0.09 -24.20 8.50
CA GLY A 342 0.11 -25.16 7.42
C GLY A 342 0.30 -24.53 6.03
N TYR A 343 0.69 -23.25 5.93
CA TYR A 343 0.76 -22.55 4.66
C TYR A 343 1.88 -23.08 3.75
N GLN A 344 1.51 -23.49 2.52
CA GLN A 344 2.42 -24.09 1.53
C GLN A 344 2.79 -23.16 0.37
N GLY A 345 2.12 -22.00 0.23
CA GLY A 345 2.42 -21.03 -0.82
C GLY A 345 3.65 -20.16 -0.55
N LEU A 346 3.82 -19.08 -1.28
CA LEU A 346 4.95 -18.17 -1.15
C LEU A 346 4.73 -17.15 -0.03
N ILE A 347 5.75 -16.94 0.80
CA ILE A 347 5.79 -15.84 1.78
C ILE A 347 6.63 -14.72 1.16
N VAL A 348 6.01 -13.57 0.89
CA VAL A 348 6.68 -12.37 0.40
C VAL A 348 6.75 -11.33 1.52
N THR A 349 7.85 -10.60 1.63
CA THR A 349 7.91 -9.45 2.57
C THR A 349 7.08 -8.31 2.05
N ASP A 350 6.59 -7.42 2.92
CA ASP A 350 6.30 -6.05 2.51
C ASP A 350 7.59 -5.36 2.06
N ALA A 351 7.50 -4.20 1.43
CA ALA A 351 8.64 -3.53 0.81
C ALA A 351 9.73 -3.18 1.84
N LEU A 352 10.93 -3.79 1.70
CA LEU A 352 12.02 -3.67 2.68
C LEU A 352 12.65 -2.27 2.73
N ASP A 353 12.39 -1.42 1.73
CA ASP A 353 12.80 -0.01 1.74
C ASP A 353 11.88 0.89 2.58
N MET A 354 10.73 0.39 3.06
CA MET A 354 9.84 1.12 3.95
C MET A 354 10.50 1.46 5.29
N ALA A 355 10.15 2.62 5.85
CA ALA A 355 10.75 3.16 7.08
C ALA A 355 10.64 2.20 8.28
N GLY A 356 9.61 1.37 8.36
CA GLY A 356 9.45 0.35 9.39
C GLY A 356 10.59 -0.69 9.43
N ILE A 357 11.38 -0.81 8.36
CA ILE A 357 12.59 -1.64 8.31
C ILE A 357 13.83 -0.80 8.04
N SER A 358 13.83 0.03 6.99
CA SER A 358 15.03 0.71 6.50
C SER A 358 15.61 1.73 7.51
N GLN A 359 14.81 2.28 8.41
CA GLN A 359 15.29 3.14 9.50
C GLN A 359 16.07 2.36 10.57
N PHE A 360 15.80 1.07 10.76
CA PHE A 360 16.33 0.25 11.84
C PHE A 360 17.43 -0.72 11.38
N PHE A 361 17.40 -1.20 10.15
CA PHE A 361 18.31 -2.23 9.66
C PHE A 361 18.98 -1.79 8.34
N SER A 362 20.19 -2.30 8.06
CA SER A 362 20.77 -2.19 6.72
C SER A 362 20.03 -3.10 5.74
N ASN A 363 20.16 -2.80 4.43
CA ASN A 363 19.49 -3.58 3.40
C ASN A 363 19.92 -5.06 3.43
N GLU A 364 21.22 -5.34 3.60
CA GLU A 364 21.76 -6.70 3.69
C GLU A 364 21.26 -7.42 4.95
N GLU A 365 21.22 -6.73 6.07
CA GLU A 365 20.73 -7.32 7.30
C GLU A 365 19.25 -7.65 7.22
N ALA A 366 18.43 -6.73 6.73
CA ALA A 366 17.00 -6.92 6.54
C ALA A 366 16.72 -8.11 5.60
N LEU A 367 17.44 -8.20 4.47
CA LEU A 367 17.31 -9.30 3.52
C LEU A 367 17.65 -10.65 4.15
N VAL A 368 18.83 -10.78 4.78
CA VAL A 368 19.29 -12.03 5.38
C VAL A 368 18.34 -12.48 6.49
N ARG A 369 17.90 -11.54 7.35
CA ARG A 369 16.96 -11.85 8.44
C ARG A 369 15.57 -12.25 7.93
N ALA A 370 15.03 -11.58 6.92
CA ALA A 370 13.74 -11.94 6.34
C ALA A 370 13.76 -13.38 5.78
N PHE A 371 14.83 -13.76 5.08
CA PHE A 371 14.97 -15.13 4.59
C PHE A 371 15.19 -16.11 5.73
N SER A 372 15.95 -15.76 6.75
CA SER A 372 16.13 -16.57 7.95
C SER A 372 14.83 -16.77 8.73
N ALA A 373 13.95 -15.78 8.70
CA ALA A 373 12.61 -15.86 9.29
C ALA A 373 11.66 -16.79 8.51
N GLY A 374 11.93 -17.08 7.23
CA GLY A 374 11.11 -17.98 6.42
C GLY A 374 10.49 -17.34 5.19
N ALA A 375 10.83 -16.09 4.85
CA ALA A 375 10.35 -15.44 3.62
C ALA A 375 10.91 -16.13 2.37
N ASP A 376 10.07 -16.33 1.36
CA ASP A 376 10.48 -16.87 0.07
C ASP A 376 10.97 -15.76 -0.86
N ILE A 377 10.34 -14.59 -0.80
CA ILE A 377 10.60 -13.46 -1.68
C ILE A 377 10.78 -12.19 -0.83
N ALA A 378 11.83 -11.44 -1.11
CA ALA A 378 12.05 -10.09 -0.60
C ALA A 378 11.58 -9.06 -1.65
N LEU A 379 10.64 -8.23 -1.25
CA LEU A 379 10.14 -7.13 -2.07
C LEU A 379 10.98 -5.88 -1.82
N MET A 380 11.52 -5.28 -2.89
CA MET A 380 12.27 -4.02 -2.86
C MET A 380 13.41 -3.97 -1.82
N PRO A 381 14.29 -4.98 -1.75
CA PRO A 381 15.37 -4.99 -0.76
C PRO A 381 16.49 -3.99 -1.09
N PHE A 382 16.52 -3.47 -2.31
CA PHE A 382 17.51 -2.52 -2.80
C PHE A 382 16.93 -1.61 -3.88
N THR A 383 17.30 -0.34 -3.85
CA THR A 383 16.81 0.67 -4.80
C THR A 383 17.86 0.95 -5.87
N ILE A 384 17.48 0.78 -7.15
CA ILE A 384 18.32 1.08 -8.32
C ILE A 384 17.71 2.25 -9.07
N ARG A 385 18.42 3.40 -9.14
CA ARG A 385 17.96 4.64 -9.78
C ARG A 385 18.92 5.20 -10.83
N ASN A 386 20.16 4.71 -10.87
CA ASN A 386 21.20 5.13 -11.83
C ASN A 386 22.26 4.02 -12.02
N TYR A 387 23.26 4.28 -12.84
CA TYR A 387 24.33 3.30 -13.13
C TYR A 387 25.21 2.95 -11.91
N ALA A 388 25.42 3.90 -11.00
CA ALA A 388 26.20 3.62 -9.79
C ALA A 388 25.47 2.62 -8.88
N ASP A 389 24.14 2.73 -8.78
CA ASP A 389 23.32 1.80 -8.00
C ASP A 389 23.35 0.38 -8.59
N ILE A 390 23.51 0.22 -9.92
CA ILE A 390 23.66 -1.12 -10.56
C ILE A 390 24.90 -1.83 -10.02
N LYS A 391 26.04 -1.12 -9.92
CA LYS A 391 27.26 -1.69 -9.33
C LYS A 391 27.07 -1.99 -7.84
N ALA A 392 26.50 -1.03 -7.09
CA ALA A 392 26.24 -1.20 -5.66
C ALA A 392 25.28 -2.38 -5.39
N PHE A 393 24.34 -2.65 -6.31
CA PHE A 393 23.45 -3.81 -6.22
C PHE A 393 24.20 -5.14 -6.40
N ALA A 394 25.17 -5.20 -7.31
CA ALA A 394 26.00 -6.39 -7.45
C ALA A 394 26.81 -6.68 -6.18
N ASP A 395 27.41 -5.65 -5.59
CA ASP A 395 28.16 -5.74 -4.32
C ASP A 395 27.22 -6.15 -3.16
N PHE A 396 26.00 -5.61 -3.12
CA PHE A 396 24.96 -5.99 -2.16
C PHE A 396 24.61 -7.47 -2.23
N LEU A 397 24.43 -8.03 -3.44
CA LEU A 397 24.15 -9.47 -3.60
C LEU A 397 25.32 -10.34 -3.18
N ASP A 398 26.56 -9.94 -3.47
CA ASP A 398 27.76 -10.67 -3.08
C ASP A 398 27.93 -10.68 -1.56
N ASN A 399 27.74 -9.53 -0.91
CA ASN A 399 27.77 -9.41 0.54
C ASN A 399 26.67 -10.25 1.21
N ALA A 400 25.44 -10.19 0.71
CA ALA A 400 24.35 -10.98 1.23
C ALA A 400 24.59 -12.48 1.10
N ALA A 401 25.05 -12.96 -0.07
CA ALA A 401 25.37 -14.37 -0.32
C ALA A 401 26.49 -14.85 0.60
N THR A 402 27.56 -14.04 0.76
CA THR A 402 28.69 -14.35 1.65
C THR A 402 28.22 -14.43 3.11
N ARG A 403 27.38 -13.51 3.55
CA ARG A 403 26.84 -13.51 4.92
C ARG A 403 25.95 -14.74 5.19
N MET A 404 25.14 -15.14 4.20
CA MET A 404 24.33 -16.36 4.27
C MET A 404 25.20 -17.61 4.33
N ALA A 405 26.26 -17.68 3.54
CA ALA A 405 27.20 -18.79 3.52
C ALA A 405 27.97 -18.93 4.85
N LYS A 406 28.41 -17.81 5.45
CA LYS A 406 29.06 -17.81 6.78
C LYS A 406 28.11 -18.32 7.86
N GLY A 407 26.86 -17.87 7.90
CA GLY A 407 25.85 -18.34 8.86
C GLY A 407 25.57 -19.85 8.76
N ALA A 408 25.77 -20.45 7.59
CA ALA A 408 25.62 -21.89 7.39
C ALA A 408 26.81 -22.71 7.94
N SER A 409 27.97 -22.09 8.17
CA SER A 409 29.21 -22.76 8.60
C SER A 409 29.53 -22.65 10.09
N GLU A 410 28.92 -21.73 10.80
CA GLU A 410 29.13 -21.52 12.25
C GLU A 410 28.16 -22.35 13.10
N LYS A 411 28.73 -23.27 13.92
CA LYS A 411 27.94 -23.95 14.95
C LYS A 411 27.45 -22.96 15.98
N PRO A 412 26.21 -23.09 16.50
CA PRO A 412 25.65 -22.14 17.44
C PRO A 412 26.46 -22.14 18.75
N ILE A 413 27.14 -21.04 19.03
CA ILE A 413 27.70 -20.76 20.36
C ILE A 413 26.62 -19.97 21.11
N ASN A 414 25.94 -20.67 22.01
CA ASN A 414 25.05 -20.16 23.08
C ASN A 414 24.54 -18.71 22.89
N SER A 415 23.76 -18.44 21.86
CA SER A 415 22.92 -17.25 21.81
C SER A 415 21.61 -17.56 21.07
N SER A 416 20.51 -17.08 21.63
CA SER A 416 19.14 -17.28 21.16
C SER A 416 18.81 -16.69 19.77
N THR A 417 19.82 -16.30 18.99
CA THR A 417 19.67 -15.55 17.74
C THR A 417 20.48 -16.07 16.55
N ASN A 418 21.21 -17.19 16.65
CA ASN A 418 21.94 -17.75 15.51
C ASN A 418 21.00 -18.52 14.59
N THR A 419 20.36 -17.82 13.67
CA THR A 419 19.57 -18.43 12.62
C THR A 419 20.50 -18.80 11.46
N ILE A 420 20.90 -20.07 11.42
CA ILE A 420 21.60 -20.66 10.27
C ILE A 420 20.60 -20.75 9.12
N LEU A 421 20.85 -20.04 8.03
CA LEU A 421 20.14 -20.26 6.77
C LEU A 421 20.66 -21.57 6.18
N GLU A 422 19.97 -22.67 6.47
CA GLU A 422 20.31 -23.96 5.88
C GLU A 422 20.18 -23.89 4.35
N SER A 423 21.16 -24.41 3.63
CA SER A 423 21.10 -24.53 2.17
C SER A 423 19.84 -25.25 1.70
N ALA A 424 19.33 -26.17 2.51
CA ALA A 424 18.06 -26.87 2.33
C ALA A 424 16.85 -25.91 2.29
N PHE A 425 16.84 -24.85 3.13
CA PHE A 425 15.77 -23.84 3.13
C PHE A 425 15.80 -23.01 1.84
N LEU A 426 16.98 -22.52 1.42
CA LEU A 426 17.12 -21.75 0.16
C LEU A 426 16.65 -22.56 -1.05
N LYS A 427 17.04 -23.84 -1.12
CA LYS A 427 16.62 -24.76 -2.18
C LYS A 427 15.11 -25.03 -2.15
N SER A 428 14.54 -25.25 -0.96
CA SER A 428 13.09 -25.44 -0.78
C SER A 428 12.30 -24.21 -1.20
N SER A 429 12.75 -23.02 -0.81
CA SER A 429 12.17 -21.73 -1.20
C SER A 429 12.25 -21.49 -2.71
N TYR A 430 13.41 -21.73 -3.32
CA TYR A 430 13.59 -21.66 -4.77
C TYR A 430 12.64 -22.60 -5.52
N ASN A 431 12.45 -23.82 -5.02
CA ASN A 431 11.52 -24.78 -5.59
C ASN A 431 10.06 -24.32 -5.49
N ARG A 432 9.65 -23.67 -4.38
CA ARG A 432 8.30 -23.06 -4.26
C ARG A 432 8.09 -21.95 -5.29
N ILE A 433 9.09 -21.08 -5.48
CA ILE A 433 9.05 -20.02 -6.51
C ILE A 433 8.88 -20.62 -7.90
N THR A 434 9.68 -21.61 -8.24
CA THR A 434 9.61 -22.29 -9.56
C THR A 434 8.25 -22.95 -9.77
N LYS A 435 7.72 -23.65 -8.77
CA LYS A 435 6.38 -24.27 -8.83
C LYS A 435 5.27 -23.24 -9.00
N ALA A 436 5.35 -22.08 -8.32
CA ALA A 436 4.37 -21.02 -8.47
C ALA A 436 4.39 -20.43 -9.90
N LYS A 437 5.57 -20.14 -10.44
CA LYS A 437 5.72 -19.67 -11.83
C LYS A 437 5.18 -20.66 -12.85
N GLN A 438 5.39 -21.95 -12.66
CA GLN A 438 4.85 -23.02 -13.49
C GLN A 438 3.33 -23.13 -13.35
N ARG A 439 2.79 -23.15 -12.12
CA ARG A 439 1.34 -23.26 -11.84
C ARG A 439 0.54 -22.16 -12.52
N PHE A 440 1.06 -20.93 -12.54
CA PHE A 440 0.42 -19.77 -13.16
C PHE A 440 0.89 -19.56 -14.62
N ALA A 441 1.66 -20.48 -15.16
CA ALA A 441 2.11 -20.48 -16.56
C ALA A 441 2.68 -19.12 -17.04
N LEU A 442 3.57 -18.51 -16.24
CA LEU A 442 4.08 -17.15 -16.50
C LEU A 442 4.83 -17.05 -17.84
N GLN A 443 5.35 -18.16 -18.39
CA GLN A 443 5.96 -18.24 -19.71
C GLN A 443 4.97 -18.00 -20.87
N ASN A 444 3.66 -18.14 -20.64
CA ASN A 444 2.66 -18.04 -21.71
C ASN A 444 2.58 -16.64 -22.31
N PHE A 445 2.97 -15.60 -21.56
CA PHE A 445 2.93 -14.22 -22.07
C PHE A 445 3.86 -14.04 -23.29
N THR A 446 5.02 -14.69 -23.30
CA THR A 446 5.97 -14.64 -24.42
C THR A 446 5.76 -15.75 -25.48
N SER A 447 4.84 -16.68 -25.25
CA SER A 447 4.52 -17.72 -26.24
C SER A 447 3.74 -17.19 -27.45
N LYS A 448 3.13 -16.00 -27.31
CA LYS A 448 2.45 -15.28 -28.40
C LYS A 448 3.25 -14.03 -28.77
N PRO A 449 3.18 -13.59 -30.04
CA PRO A 449 3.84 -12.35 -30.45
C PRO A 449 3.16 -11.14 -29.79
N ILE A 450 3.94 -10.08 -29.55
CA ILE A 450 3.45 -8.84 -28.92
C ILE A 450 2.23 -8.26 -29.65
N ALA A 451 2.18 -8.36 -30.98
CA ALA A 451 1.04 -7.88 -31.80
C ALA A 451 -0.30 -8.52 -31.41
N TRP A 452 -0.25 -9.77 -30.93
CA TRP A 452 -1.46 -10.45 -30.47
C TRP A 452 -2.02 -9.78 -29.19
N TRP A 453 -1.13 -9.47 -28.23
CA TRP A 453 -1.52 -8.81 -26.99
C TRP A 453 -2.02 -7.38 -27.20
N LEU A 454 -1.38 -6.64 -28.12
CA LEU A 454 -1.81 -5.30 -28.50
C LEU A 454 -3.20 -5.29 -29.13
N LYS A 455 -3.51 -6.28 -29.99
CA LYS A 455 -4.83 -6.45 -30.58
C LYS A 455 -5.88 -6.79 -29.51
N GLU A 456 -5.61 -7.77 -28.67
CA GLU A 456 -6.49 -8.19 -27.57
C GLU A 456 -6.82 -7.02 -26.62
N ALA A 457 -5.80 -6.25 -26.26
CA ALA A 457 -5.97 -5.10 -25.38
C ALA A 457 -6.83 -3.99 -26.01
N LYS A 458 -6.68 -3.74 -27.32
CA LYS A 458 -7.49 -2.78 -28.05
C LYS A 458 -8.98 -3.21 -28.08
N GLU A 459 -9.25 -4.48 -28.32
CA GLU A 459 -10.62 -5.03 -28.30
C GLU A 459 -11.26 -4.92 -26.92
N ASN A 460 -10.48 -5.20 -25.86
CA ASN A 460 -10.93 -5.11 -24.48
C ASN A 460 -11.18 -3.66 -24.00
N ALA A 461 -10.49 -2.68 -24.58
CA ALA A 461 -10.65 -1.25 -24.27
C ALA A 461 -11.78 -0.57 -25.04
N SER A 462 -12.41 -1.23 -26.02
CA SER A 462 -13.43 -0.65 -26.87
C SER A 462 -14.68 -0.25 -26.07
N VAL A 463 -15.10 1.02 -26.21
CA VAL A 463 -16.35 1.53 -25.61
C VAL A 463 -17.58 1.20 -26.47
N ASP A 464 -17.39 0.95 -27.77
CA ASP A 464 -18.44 0.61 -28.70
C ASP A 464 -18.91 -0.84 -28.58
N ASN A 465 -18.06 -1.70 -28.01
CA ASN A 465 -18.39 -3.08 -27.70
C ASN A 465 -18.98 -3.19 -26.29
N ALA A 466 -20.29 -3.38 -26.17
CA ALA A 466 -20.99 -3.53 -24.89
C ALA A 466 -20.42 -4.65 -23.99
N ASN A 467 -19.81 -5.67 -24.60
CA ASN A 467 -19.22 -6.83 -23.91
C ASN A 467 -17.71 -6.64 -23.62
N SER A 468 -17.12 -5.51 -23.96
CA SER A 468 -15.71 -5.24 -23.66
C SER A 468 -15.42 -5.29 -22.15
N LEU A 469 -14.19 -5.56 -21.79
CA LEU A 469 -13.75 -5.48 -20.37
C LEU A 469 -14.04 -4.10 -19.79
N LYS A 470 -13.76 -3.04 -20.54
CA LYS A 470 -13.99 -1.66 -20.07
C LYS A 470 -15.46 -1.44 -19.68
N ASN A 471 -16.39 -1.80 -20.55
CA ASN A 471 -17.82 -1.62 -20.27
C ASN A 471 -18.31 -2.49 -19.11
N ARG A 472 -17.85 -3.74 -19.03
CA ARG A 472 -18.16 -4.60 -17.87
C ARG A 472 -17.64 -4.01 -16.55
N GLY A 473 -16.42 -3.48 -16.54
CA GLY A 473 -15.86 -2.81 -15.37
C GLY A 473 -16.70 -1.61 -14.91
N ILE A 474 -17.14 -0.79 -15.84
CA ILE A 474 -18.04 0.35 -15.58
C ILE A 474 -19.36 -0.14 -14.96
N GLN A 475 -19.96 -1.22 -15.46
CA GLN A 475 -21.22 -1.74 -14.92
C GLN A 475 -21.02 -2.32 -13.50
N ILE A 476 -19.93 -3.05 -13.25
CA ILE A 476 -19.61 -3.57 -11.91
C ILE A 476 -19.44 -2.40 -10.94
N GLU A 477 -18.68 -1.35 -11.31
CA GLU A 477 -18.44 -0.20 -10.44
C GLU A 477 -19.73 0.59 -10.15
N LYS A 478 -20.59 0.83 -11.15
CA LYS A 478 -21.90 1.44 -10.95
C LYS A 478 -22.76 0.65 -9.97
N ALA A 479 -22.81 -0.67 -10.16
CA ALA A 479 -23.59 -1.55 -9.31
C ALA A 479 -23.05 -1.59 -7.86
N LEU A 480 -21.73 -1.70 -7.71
CA LEU A 480 -21.06 -1.70 -6.41
C LEU A 480 -21.27 -0.36 -5.67
N SER A 481 -21.02 0.77 -6.35
CA SER A 481 -21.20 2.10 -5.78
C SER A 481 -22.64 2.34 -5.31
N ARG A 482 -23.63 1.83 -6.05
CA ARG A 482 -25.04 1.92 -5.65
C ARG A 482 -25.37 1.01 -4.46
N ALA A 483 -24.92 -0.24 -4.48
CA ALA A 483 -25.23 -1.23 -3.46
C ALA A 483 -24.51 -0.98 -2.14
N SER A 484 -23.37 -0.25 -2.14
CA SER A 484 -22.57 0.00 -0.94
C SER A 484 -23.02 1.20 -0.11
N VAL A 485 -23.76 2.15 -0.69
CA VAL A 485 -24.20 3.35 0.03
C VAL A 485 -25.07 2.96 1.20
N SER A 486 -24.65 3.38 2.41
CA SER A 486 -25.26 3.00 3.68
C SER A 486 -25.88 4.22 4.38
N LEU A 487 -27.18 4.18 4.57
CA LEU A 487 -27.89 5.18 5.38
C LEU A 487 -27.63 4.88 6.87
N LEU A 488 -27.01 5.81 7.57
CA LEU A 488 -26.65 5.68 8.98
C LEU A 488 -27.80 6.12 9.88
N PHE A 489 -28.48 7.23 9.53
CA PHE A 489 -29.71 7.70 10.14
C PHE A 489 -30.43 8.74 9.24
N GLY A 490 -31.66 9.15 9.62
CA GLY A 490 -32.42 10.20 8.95
C GLY A 490 -33.29 9.71 7.80
N LYS A 491 -33.71 8.44 7.79
CA LYS A 491 -34.55 7.84 6.73
C LYS A 491 -35.87 8.61 6.53
N GLU A 492 -36.46 9.10 7.60
CA GLU A 492 -37.73 9.85 7.62
C GLU A 492 -37.65 11.24 6.95
N LYS A 493 -36.44 11.72 6.70
CA LYS A 493 -36.18 13.00 6.00
C LYS A 493 -35.98 12.82 4.48
N LEU A 494 -35.98 11.58 3.97
CA LEU A 494 -35.88 11.27 2.57
C LEU A 494 -37.26 10.99 1.96
N PRO A 495 -37.49 11.34 0.67
CA PRO A 495 -36.61 12.09 -0.22
C PRO A 495 -36.58 13.59 0.05
N ILE A 496 -35.45 14.25 -0.33
CA ILE A 496 -35.34 15.71 -0.26
C ILE A 496 -35.91 16.31 -1.54
N THR A 497 -36.98 17.09 -1.41
CA THR A 497 -37.71 17.69 -2.56
C THR A 497 -37.21 19.08 -2.96
N SER A 498 -36.48 19.79 -2.07
CA SER A 498 -35.97 21.14 -2.36
C SER A 498 -35.01 21.15 -3.56
N THR A 499 -35.02 22.27 -4.30
CA THR A 499 -34.15 22.52 -5.45
C THR A 499 -32.95 23.41 -5.12
N ARG A 500 -32.84 24.00 -3.92
CA ARG A 500 -31.79 24.94 -3.52
C ARG A 500 -30.76 24.27 -2.61
N TRP A 501 -29.56 23.99 -3.12
CA TRP A 501 -28.56 23.20 -2.45
C TRP A 501 -27.23 23.94 -2.29
N LEU A 502 -26.62 23.83 -1.12
CA LEU A 502 -25.23 24.18 -0.87
C LEU A 502 -24.47 22.90 -0.52
N ALA A 503 -23.36 22.65 -1.20
CA ALA A 503 -22.45 21.55 -0.86
C ALA A 503 -21.10 22.10 -0.34
N LEU A 504 -20.56 21.43 0.67
CA LEU A 504 -19.16 21.54 1.08
C LEU A 504 -18.50 20.22 0.68
N MET A 505 -17.57 20.24 -0.27
CA MET A 505 -16.93 19.03 -0.77
C MET A 505 -15.41 19.09 -0.56
N PRO A 506 -14.73 17.94 -0.45
CA PRO A 506 -13.29 17.89 -0.20
C PRO A 506 -12.46 18.71 -1.18
N ASP A 507 -12.87 18.77 -2.45
CA ASP A 507 -12.19 19.49 -3.53
C ASP A 507 -13.14 19.85 -4.69
N ALA A 508 -12.59 20.60 -5.66
CA ALA A 508 -13.34 21.09 -6.83
C ALA A 508 -13.86 19.95 -7.73
N ALA A 509 -13.10 18.87 -7.91
CA ALA A 509 -13.53 17.74 -8.73
C ALA A 509 -14.78 17.05 -8.15
N ARG A 510 -14.84 16.92 -6.82
CA ARG A 510 -16.03 16.37 -6.15
C ARG A 510 -17.20 17.34 -6.12
N CYS A 511 -16.94 18.66 -6.12
CA CYS A 511 -17.99 19.67 -6.35
C CYS A 511 -18.67 19.45 -7.73
N LEU A 512 -17.87 19.39 -8.81
CA LEU A 512 -18.35 19.18 -10.18
C LEU A 512 -19.08 17.84 -10.33
N ALA A 513 -18.52 16.77 -9.78
CA ALA A 513 -19.14 15.45 -9.84
C ALA A 513 -20.49 15.40 -9.11
N PHE A 514 -20.62 16.07 -7.97
CA PHE A 514 -21.87 16.07 -7.21
C PHE A 514 -22.92 16.97 -7.86
N GLU A 515 -22.54 18.12 -8.41
CA GLU A 515 -23.42 18.98 -9.22
C GLU A 515 -24.00 18.21 -10.42
N SER A 516 -23.15 17.53 -11.18
CA SER A 516 -23.56 16.67 -12.30
C SER A 516 -24.52 15.57 -11.86
N ALA A 517 -24.23 14.93 -10.70
CA ALA A 517 -25.06 13.88 -10.13
C ALA A 517 -26.45 14.38 -9.73
N LEU A 518 -26.52 15.51 -9.03
CA LEU A 518 -27.79 16.14 -8.63
C LEU A 518 -28.61 16.62 -9.83
N THR A 519 -27.97 17.25 -10.81
CA THR A 519 -28.64 17.73 -12.04
C THR A 519 -29.27 16.56 -12.79
N ARG A 520 -28.56 15.44 -12.92
CA ARG A 520 -29.07 14.19 -13.53
C ARG A 520 -30.24 13.63 -12.74
N SER A 521 -30.09 13.56 -11.43
CA SER A 521 -31.06 12.93 -10.54
C SER A 521 -32.36 13.74 -10.41
N LYS A 522 -32.27 15.09 -10.42
CA LYS A 522 -33.41 16.01 -10.32
C LYS A 522 -34.21 16.21 -11.61
N ARG A 523 -33.66 15.88 -12.80
CA ARG A 523 -34.39 15.98 -14.08
C ARG A 523 -35.74 15.25 -14.08
N ASN A 524 -35.90 14.26 -13.21
CA ASN A 524 -37.11 13.43 -13.14
C ASN A 524 -38.08 13.83 -12.01
N VAL A 525 -37.76 14.85 -11.18
CA VAL A 525 -38.47 15.07 -9.90
C VAL A 525 -39.06 16.48 -9.73
N ALA A 526 -38.66 17.50 -10.51
CA ALA A 526 -39.09 18.87 -10.21
C ALA A 526 -39.28 19.72 -11.47
N ASP A 527 -40.41 20.48 -11.48
CA ASP A 527 -40.72 21.55 -12.46
C ASP A 527 -39.84 22.82 -12.30
N LYS A 528 -39.02 22.89 -11.24
CA LYS A 528 -38.16 24.03 -10.95
C LYS A 528 -36.69 23.67 -11.23
N PRO A 529 -35.91 24.63 -11.79
CA PRO A 529 -34.49 24.43 -12.02
C PRO A 529 -33.74 24.19 -10.70
N LEU A 530 -32.68 23.39 -10.75
CA LEU A 530 -31.75 23.17 -9.65
C LEU A 530 -30.90 24.43 -9.45
N GLU A 531 -30.94 24.98 -8.25
CA GLU A 531 -30.02 26.03 -7.78
C GLU A 531 -28.95 25.35 -6.90
N PHE A 532 -27.72 25.32 -7.38
CA PHE A 532 -26.63 24.62 -6.73
C PHE A 532 -25.40 25.50 -6.55
N ALA A 533 -24.85 25.52 -5.35
CA ALA A 533 -23.55 26.09 -5.05
C ALA A 533 -22.67 25.06 -4.34
N CYS A 534 -21.37 25.06 -4.63
CA CYS A 534 -20.41 24.18 -3.95
C CYS A 534 -19.15 24.93 -3.54
N LEU A 535 -18.66 24.64 -2.36
CA LEU A 535 -17.42 25.17 -1.80
C LEU A 535 -16.42 24.04 -1.61
N PRO A 536 -15.29 24.02 -2.34
CA PRO A 536 -14.22 23.05 -2.11
C PRO A 536 -13.47 23.39 -0.81
N LEU A 537 -13.18 22.37 0.00
CA LEU A 537 -12.53 22.48 1.31
C LEU A 537 -10.99 22.28 1.24
N THR A 538 -10.42 22.13 0.08
CA THR A 538 -8.95 22.00 -0.10
C THR A 538 -8.21 23.21 0.47
N ALA A 539 -8.69 24.42 0.17
CA ALA A 539 -8.32 25.66 0.85
C ALA A 539 -9.61 26.21 1.45
N LEU A 540 -9.68 26.39 2.77
CA LEU A 540 -10.91 26.78 3.42
C LEU A 540 -11.45 28.10 2.84
N PRO A 541 -12.72 28.13 2.42
CA PRO A 541 -13.35 29.35 1.92
C PRO A 541 -13.55 30.34 3.06
N LYS A 542 -13.69 31.64 2.74
CA LYS A 542 -14.06 32.65 3.73
C LYS A 542 -15.41 32.28 4.36
N THR A 543 -15.47 32.27 5.69
CA THR A 543 -16.72 31.95 6.43
C THR A 543 -17.90 32.80 5.97
N GLN A 544 -17.69 34.10 5.70
CA GLN A 544 -18.76 35.00 5.24
C GLN A 544 -19.36 34.54 3.90
N LEU A 545 -18.53 34.03 2.96
CA LEU A 545 -19.01 33.48 1.69
C LEU A 545 -19.91 32.26 1.93
N ALA A 546 -19.48 31.32 2.78
CA ALA A 546 -20.28 30.15 3.11
C ALA A 546 -21.62 30.53 3.74
N MET A 547 -21.62 31.52 4.67
CA MET A 547 -22.83 31.97 5.31
C MET A 547 -23.78 32.71 4.34
N ASN A 548 -23.27 33.46 3.39
CA ASN A 548 -24.10 34.12 2.37
C ASN A 548 -24.74 33.09 1.41
N LEU A 549 -24.01 32.08 0.97
CA LEU A 549 -24.58 31.00 0.15
C LEU A 549 -25.59 30.15 0.94
N LEU A 550 -25.31 29.90 2.21
CA LEU A 550 -26.23 29.15 3.09
C LEU A 550 -27.60 29.83 3.21
N LYS A 551 -27.67 31.17 3.25
CA LYS A 551 -28.97 31.88 3.31
C LYS A 551 -29.84 31.57 2.09
N GLN A 552 -29.26 31.32 0.93
CA GLN A 552 -29.98 31.04 -0.32
C GLN A 552 -30.33 29.55 -0.49
N ALA A 553 -29.69 28.65 0.25
CA ALA A 553 -29.94 27.23 0.20
C ALA A 553 -31.00 26.78 1.21
N ASP A 554 -31.69 25.66 0.92
CA ASP A 554 -32.55 24.93 1.84
C ASP A 554 -31.89 23.67 2.38
N VAL A 555 -30.93 23.15 1.64
CA VAL A 555 -30.21 21.92 1.93
C VAL A 555 -28.70 22.20 1.97
N LEU A 556 -28.06 21.77 3.04
CA LEU A 556 -26.61 21.72 3.15
C LEU A 556 -26.15 20.28 3.08
N VAL A 557 -25.23 19.96 2.16
CA VAL A 557 -24.54 18.66 2.09
C VAL A 557 -23.07 18.85 2.43
N VAL A 558 -22.56 18.08 3.39
CA VAL A 558 -21.16 18.10 3.80
C VAL A 558 -20.54 16.77 3.45
N GLY A 559 -19.75 16.72 2.38
CA GLY A 559 -18.91 15.58 2.01
C GLY A 559 -17.60 15.60 2.80
N ASN A 560 -17.28 14.50 3.51
CA ASN A 560 -16.09 14.40 4.32
C ASN A 560 -15.21 13.23 3.90
N ILE A 561 -13.88 13.44 3.90
CA ILE A 561 -12.86 12.39 3.74
C ILE A 561 -12.06 12.35 5.03
N SER A 562 -12.18 11.27 5.80
CA SER A 562 -11.47 11.06 7.07
C SER A 562 -11.08 9.58 7.22
N PRO A 563 -9.91 9.31 7.82
CA PRO A 563 -8.81 10.24 8.09
C PRO A 563 -8.16 10.77 6.81
N LEU A 564 -7.77 12.04 6.80
CA LEU A 564 -6.94 12.63 5.75
C LEU A 564 -5.50 12.15 5.95
N HIS A 565 -5.00 11.38 5.02
CA HIS A 565 -3.59 10.98 5.00
C HIS A 565 -2.87 11.75 3.91
N ALA A 566 -2.04 12.69 4.31
CA ALA A 566 -1.37 13.62 3.40
C ALA A 566 -0.59 12.93 2.27
N ASN A 567 0.04 11.79 2.55
CA ASN A 567 0.91 11.10 1.59
C ASN A 567 0.19 10.14 0.64
N TYR A 568 -1.13 9.93 0.78
CA TYR A 568 -1.83 8.83 0.08
C TYR A 568 -3.19 9.21 -0.51
N GLU A 569 -3.60 10.47 -0.45
CA GLU A 569 -4.98 10.88 -0.80
C GLU A 569 -5.29 10.84 -2.30
N LEU A 570 -4.27 10.88 -3.16
CA LEU A 570 -4.40 10.75 -4.62
C LEU A 570 -3.86 9.42 -5.14
N GLY A 571 -4.12 8.32 -4.47
CA GLY A 571 -3.61 7.00 -4.84
C GLY A 571 -2.12 6.83 -4.55
N GLY A 572 -1.59 7.55 -3.58
CA GLY A 572 -0.18 7.51 -3.18
C GLY A 572 0.72 8.55 -3.86
N PHE A 573 0.13 9.54 -4.55
CA PHE A 573 0.88 10.49 -5.40
C PHE A 573 0.71 11.96 -5.02
N ASP A 574 0.26 12.28 -3.81
CA ASP A 574 0.33 13.67 -3.34
C ASP A 574 1.79 14.09 -3.24
N LEU A 575 2.23 14.94 -4.16
CA LEU A 575 3.52 15.59 -4.06
C LEU A 575 3.56 16.40 -2.75
N PRO A 576 4.70 16.43 -2.02
CA PRO A 576 4.83 17.16 -0.76
C PRO A 576 4.39 18.62 -0.82
N GLU A 577 4.49 19.25 -1.98
CA GLU A 577 4.03 20.60 -2.26
C GLU A 577 2.49 20.74 -2.30
N HIS A 578 1.77 19.72 -2.75
CA HIS A 578 0.30 19.71 -2.74
C HIS A 578 -0.25 19.54 -1.32
N VAL A 579 0.42 18.72 -0.52
CA VAL A 579 0.09 18.50 0.90
C VAL A 579 0.21 19.78 1.71
N LYS A 580 1.24 20.58 1.49
CA LYS A 580 1.48 21.85 2.18
C LYS A 580 0.42 22.92 1.94
N ARG A 581 -0.42 22.76 0.90
CA ARG A 581 -1.47 23.74 0.51
C ARG A 581 -2.86 23.35 0.95
N ARG A 582 -3.04 22.17 1.53
CA ARG A 582 -4.35 21.72 2.00
C ARG A 582 -4.63 22.15 3.42
N ALA A 583 -5.88 22.49 3.70
CA ALA A 583 -6.37 22.62 5.07
C ALA A 583 -6.23 21.26 5.78
N SER A 584 -5.83 21.30 7.04
CA SER A 584 -5.77 20.11 7.89
C SER A 584 -7.16 19.52 8.14
N GLU A 585 -7.21 18.23 8.46
CA GLU A 585 -8.46 17.56 8.81
C GLU A 585 -9.22 18.30 9.95
N SER A 586 -8.51 18.74 10.98
CA SER A 586 -9.08 19.49 12.09
C SER A 586 -9.70 20.83 11.65
N GLU A 587 -9.02 21.58 10.77
CA GLU A 587 -9.53 22.85 10.24
C GLU A 587 -10.79 22.63 9.40
N VAL A 588 -10.78 21.60 8.53
CA VAL A 588 -11.96 21.20 7.72
C VAL A 588 -13.12 20.84 8.61
N MET A 589 -12.90 20.06 9.68
CA MET A 589 -13.93 19.65 10.62
C MET A 589 -14.53 20.83 11.39
N VAL A 590 -13.69 21.73 11.91
CA VAL A 590 -14.13 22.94 12.62
C VAL A 590 -14.94 23.83 11.70
N PHE A 591 -14.47 24.06 10.46
CA PHE A 591 -15.19 24.87 9.48
C PHE A 591 -16.55 24.24 9.12
N SER A 592 -16.57 22.95 8.79
CA SER A 592 -17.78 22.21 8.43
C SER A 592 -18.81 22.24 9.56
N LYS A 593 -18.38 21.97 10.79
CA LYS A 593 -19.24 22.06 11.98
C LYS A 593 -19.86 23.44 12.14
N LYS A 594 -19.09 24.51 11.97
CA LYS A 594 -19.58 25.90 12.06
C LYS A 594 -20.70 26.16 11.05
N VAL A 595 -20.57 25.70 9.82
CA VAL A 595 -21.59 25.88 8.79
C VAL A 595 -22.83 25.02 9.07
N MET A 596 -22.64 23.76 9.53
CA MET A 596 -23.75 22.88 9.93
C MET A 596 -24.57 23.45 11.07
N VAL A 597 -23.91 23.97 12.12
CA VAL A 597 -24.59 24.65 13.24
C VAL A 597 -25.44 25.85 12.75
N ALA A 598 -24.87 26.65 11.86
CA ALA A 598 -25.57 27.79 11.26
C ALA A 598 -26.75 27.35 10.37
N ALA A 599 -26.65 26.24 9.67
CA ALA A 599 -27.73 25.65 8.88
C ALA A 599 -28.86 25.17 9.75
N LYS A 600 -28.57 24.47 10.85
CA LYS A 600 -29.57 24.02 11.82
C LYS A 600 -30.30 25.20 12.47
N ALA A 601 -29.60 26.27 12.86
CA ALA A 601 -30.21 27.48 13.43
C ALA A 601 -31.15 28.20 12.44
N GLN A 602 -31.00 27.94 11.11
CA GLN A 602 -31.88 28.47 10.06
C GLN A 602 -32.92 27.44 9.58
N ASN A 603 -33.13 26.34 10.31
CA ASN A 603 -34.04 25.25 9.96
C ASN A 603 -33.80 24.64 8.57
N LYS A 604 -32.54 24.62 8.11
CA LYS A 604 -32.13 23.96 6.87
C LYS A 604 -31.97 22.46 7.08
N THR A 605 -32.20 21.65 6.02
CA THR A 605 -31.89 20.23 6.04
C THR A 605 -30.37 20.04 5.91
N VAL A 606 -29.78 19.34 6.86
CA VAL A 606 -28.31 19.09 6.88
C VAL A 606 -28.03 17.61 6.63
N VAL A 607 -27.29 17.33 5.55
CA VAL A 607 -26.79 16.01 5.20
C VAL A 607 -25.30 15.94 5.49
N PHE A 608 -24.87 14.99 6.31
CA PHE A 608 -23.46 14.64 6.48
C PHE A 608 -23.14 13.37 5.70
N ALA A 609 -22.23 13.47 4.73
CA ALA A 609 -21.85 12.38 3.83
C ALA A 609 -20.38 12.00 4.03
N PRO A 610 -20.04 11.07 4.95
CA PRO A 610 -18.70 10.51 5.00
C PRO A 610 -18.44 9.70 3.71
N LEU A 611 -17.51 10.22 2.87
CA LEU A 611 -17.16 9.63 1.59
C LEU A 611 -16.14 8.50 1.73
N ARG A 612 -15.45 8.44 2.87
CA ARG A 612 -14.43 7.43 3.19
C ARG A 612 -14.87 6.65 4.43
N MET A 613 -14.26 6.86 5.60
CA MET A 613 -14.70 6.21 6.83
C MET A 613 -15.78 7.02 7.52
N PRO A 614 -16.76 6.35 8.17
CA PRO A 614 -17.91 7.03 8.75
C PRO A 614 -17.70 7.53 10.18
N TYR A 615 -16.51 7.35 10.78
CA TYR A 615 -16.30 7.59 12.22
C TYR A 615 -16.49 9.03 12.67
N ASP A 616 -16.31 10.03 11.79
CA ASP A 616 -16.54 11.43 12.14
C ASP A 616 -18.01 11.76 12.39
N ILE A 617 -18.93 10.85 12.04
CA ILE A 617 -20.34 11.02 12.37
C ILE A 617 -20.54 11.20 13.89
N ASN A 618 -19.74 10.53 14.73
CA ASN A 618 -19.80 10.64 16.17
C ASN A 618 -19.59 12.09 16.69
N LYS A 619 -18.87 12.91 15.89
CA LYS A 619 -18.63 14.33 16.19
C LYS A 619 -19.65 15.25 15.55
N MET A 620 -20.40 14.77 14.55
CA MET A 620 -21.26 15.57 13.67
C MET A 620 -22.75 15.23 13.77
N GLU A 621 -23.14 14.09 14.37
CA GLU A 621 -24.52 13.62 14.38
C GLU A 621 -25.52 14.64 14.98
N ALA A 622 -25.12 15.36 16.04
CA ALA A 622 -25.95 16.39 16.65
C ALA A 622 -26.29 17.57 15.72
N PHE A 623 -25.58 17.71 14.61
CA PHE A 623 -25.71 18.81 13.64
C PHE A 623 -26.19 18.34 12.26
N ALA A 624 -26.45 17.06 12.08
CA ALA A 624 -26.98 16.49 10.84
C ALA A 624 -28.41 15.97 11.02
N ASP A 625 -29.22 16.08 9.98
CA ASP A 625 -30.54 15.46 9.90
C ASP A 625 -30.48 14.09 9.24
N ILE A 626 -29.52 13.93 8.31
CA ILE A 626 -29.31 12.72 7.53
C ILE A 626 -27.81 12.42 7.53
N ALA A 627 -27.43 11.16 7.73
CA ALA A 627 -26.06 10.70 7.50
C ALA A 627 -26.04 9.49 6.56
N ILE A 628 -25.21 9.59 5.49
CA ILE A 628 -25.08 8.57 4.45
C ILE A 628 -23.60 8.35 4.13
N ALA A 629 -23.10 7.14 4.37
CA ALA A 629 -21.73 6.74 4.04
C ALA A 629 -21.64 6.13 2.63
N THR A 630 -20.62 6.52 1.86
CA THR A 630 -20.41 5.98 0.52
C THR A 630 -19.22 5.01 0.43
N PHE A 631 -18.29 5.04 1.38
CA PHE A 631 -17.03 4.27 1.41
C PHE A 631 -16.18 4.39 0.14
N ASN A 632 -16.54 5.34 -0.73
CA ASN A 632 -15.86 5.60 -1.99
C ASN A 632 -15.86 7.11 -2.28
N TYR A 633 -14.69 7.68 -2.39
CA TYR A 633 -14.47 9.09 -2.71
C TYR A 633 -13.85 9.30 -4.11
N ALA A 634 -13.73 8.24 -4.91
CA ALA A 634 -13.11 8.29 -6.23
C ALA A 634 -13.90 9.15 -7.21
N VAL A 635 -13.17 9.90 -8.02
CA VAL A 635 -13.67 10.64 -9.18
C VAL A 635 -12.84 10.28 -10.40
N SER A 636 -13.49 10.18 -11.55
CA SER A 636 -12.85 10.00 -12.84
C SER A 636 -12.98 11.29 -13.65
N VAL A 637 -11.87 11.76 -14.20
CA VAL A 637 -11.82 12.92 -15.09
C VAL A 637 -11.58 12.42 -16.50
N ASN A 638 -12.57 12.56 -17.37
CA ASN A 638 -12.40 12.24 -18.79
C ASN A 638 -11.73 13.41 -19.49
N ALA A 639 -10.50 13.22 -19.94
CA ALA A 639 -9.67 14.22 -20.62
C ALA A 639 -10.03 14.40 -22.12
N GLN A 640 -11.22 14.02 -22.56
CA GLN A 640 -11.68 14.26 -23.93
C GLN A 640 -12.22 15.70 -24.06
N GLY A 641 -11.33 16.62 -24.40
CA GLY A 641 -11.68 18.02 -24.66
C GLY A 641 -10.73 19.02 -23.97
N ASN A 642 -10.79 20.29 -24.39
CA ASN A 642 -10.10 21.41 -23.76
C ASN A 642 -10.48 21.51 -22.27
N GLU A 643 -9.64 22.11 -21.45
CA GLU A 643 -9.81 22.27 -19.99
C GLU A 643 -11.21 22.73 -19.54
N GLU A 644 -11.95 23.42 -20.42
CA GLU A 644 -13.30 23.93 -20.17
C GLU A 644 -14.43 22.88 -20.27
N ASN A 645 -14.17 21.66 -20.82
CA ASN A 645 -15.16 20.59 -21.01
C ASN A 645 -14.78 19.27 -20.33
N GLN A 646 -14.06 19.31 -19.20
CA GLN A 646 -13.74 18.12 -18.42
C GLN A 646 -15.01 17.53 -17.79
N GLN A 647 -15.41 16.34 -18.26
CA GLN A 647 -16.50 15.60 -17.65
C GLN A 647 -15.97 14.83 -16.43
N VAL A 648 -16.32 15.29 -15.24
CA VAL A 648 -15.97 14.64 -13.98
C VAL A 648 -17.12 13.71 -13.56
N THR A 649 -16.82 12.46 -13.30
CA THR A 649 -17.80 11.44 -12.90
C THR A 649 -17.42 10.77 -11.60
N SER A 650 -18.38 10.55 -10.70
CA SER A 650 -18.26 9.71 -9.52
C SER A 650 -19.50 8.85 -9.37
N TYR A 651 -19.36 7.54 -9.45
CA TYR A 651 -20.51 6.64 -9.31
C TYR A 651 -21.08 6.63 -7.89
N SER A 652 -20.24 6.83 -6.87
CA SER A 652 -20.68 6.94 -5.48
C SER A 652 -21.46 8.23 -5.22
N LEU A 653 -21.01 9.37 -5.78
CA LEU A 653 -21.76 10.63 -5.68
C LEU A 653 -23.06 10.58 -6.51
N ASN A 654 -23.06 9.85 -7.64
CA ASN A 654 -24.28 9.55 -8.37
C ASN A 654 -25.28 8.78 -7.51
N ALA A 655 -24.84 7.72 -6.85
CA ALA A 655 -25.69 6.92 -5.96
C ALA A 655 -26.18 7.75 -4.74
N LEU A 656 -25.30 8.56 -4.17
CA LEU A 656 -25.68 9.50 -3.09
C LEU A 656 -26.80 10.47 -3.53
N ALA A 657 -26.64 11.11 -4.70
CA ALA A 657 -27.65 12.02 -5.23
C ALA A 657 -28.98 11.30 -5.50
N ASP A 658 -28.96 10.11 -6.08
CA ASP A 658 -30.17 9.32 -6.35
C ASP A 658 -30.91 8.95 -5.06
N ILE A 659 -30.19 8.60 -3.99
CA ILE A 659 -30.81 8.29 -2.69
C ILE A 659 -31.38 9.55 -2.04
N LEU A 660 -30.63 10.66 -2.04
CA LEU A 660 -31.12 11.91 -1.44
C LEU A 660 -32.37 12.43 -2.14
N THR A 661 -32.52 12.22 -3.44
CA THR A 661 -33.65 12.67 -4.24
C THR A 661 -34.78 11.64 -4.39
N GLY A 662 -34.62 10.42 -3.84
CA GLY A 662 -35.63 9.37 -3.85
C GLY A 662 -35.65 8.50 -5.12
N ASN A 663 -34.69 8.66 -6.02
CA ASN A 663 -34.57 7.83 -7.24
C ASN A 663 -33.98 6.44 -6.94
N ALA A 664 -33.42 6.24 -5.74
CA ALA A 664 -32.90 4.97 -5.26
C ALA A 664 -33.03 4.84 -3.75
N LEU A 665 -32.95 3.60 -3.26
CA LEU A 665 -32.84 3.31 -1.82
C LEU A 665 -31.39 3.06 -1.45
N ALA A 666 -31.01 3.37 -0.21
CA ALA A 666 -29.73 2.95 0.37
C ALA A 666 -29.81 1.46 0.73
N GLU A 667 -29.07 0.63 0.01
CA GLU A 667 -29.06 -0.84 0.19
C GLU A 667 -27.92 -1.32 1.10
N GLY A 668 -26.83 -0.57 1.16
CA GLY A 668 -25.64 -0.93 1.92
C GLY A 668 -25.84 -0.91 3.43
N ARG A 669 -25.04 -1.71 4.11
CA ARG A 669 -24.93 -1.71 5.58
C ARG A 669 -23.48 -1.46 5.98
N SER A 670 -23.26 -0.49 6.88
CA SER A 670 -21.90 -0.18 7.34
C SER A 670 -21.19 -1.44 7.84
N PRO A 671 -20.01 -1.77 7.30
CA PRO A 671 -19.22 -2.92 7.74
C PRO A 671 -18.37 -2.61 8.99
N VAL A 672 -18.56 -1.41 9.55
CA VAL A 672 -17.89 -0.95 10.78
C VAL A 672 -18.89 -0.30 11.72
N SER A 673 -18.69 -0.48 13.01
CA SER A 673 -19.50 0.12 14.07
C SER A 673 -19.16 1.60 14.23
N LEU A 674 -20.17 2.43 14.46
CA LEU A 674 -19.99 3.86 14.70
C LEU A 674 -19.68 4.16 16.16
N LYS A 675 -20.14 3.33 17.09
CA LYS A 675 -19.82 3.48 18.53
C LYS A 675 -18.40 3.02 18.78
N GLN A 676 -17.57 3.89 19.37
CA GLN A 676 -16.29 3.46 19.93
C GLN A 676 -16.56 2.39 20.99
N LYS A 677 -15.92 1.22 20.84
CA LYS A 677 -15.93 0.15 21.85
C LYS A 677 -15.21 0.59 23.11
#